data_f2615782fa817305a41228e8a19266a8
#
_entry.id   f2615782fa817305a41228e8a19266a8
#
_cell.length_a   1.000
_cell.length_b   1.000
_cell.length_c   1.000
_cell.angle_alpha   90.00
_cell.angle_beta   90.00
_cell.angle_gamma   90.00
#
_symmetry.space_group_name_H-M   'P 1'
#
loop_
_entity.id
_entity.type
_entity.pdbx_description
1 polymer ?
#
loop_
_entity_poly.entity_id
_entity_poly.type
_entity_poly.pdbx_seq_one_letter_code
_entity_poly.pdbx_strand_id
1 'polypeptide(L)'
;MTGQSGKSDDMHESAELNPGTLISHYRIKERLAGGTGEVYLADDTQLERPVVLKFLPGKLTRDEQARKSLIDEARAASRLNHPAIVSIYTVEETADRVFIVMEYVEGRPLKDLIRYKDMTTAEIIAIAANIAEGLEAAHRAEIVHRDIKSANIIVTPSGGAKILDFGLALPAHGRASQAEGSTVGTLAYMSPEQVGGGHIDHRSDIFSFGVVLYEMITGRLPFTGDYEASLVYSITNDAPEPLGRYRPYLPSGLQKLVLKTLEKDPALRYRDISELLSDLKGISANGAEKGHSRKRRNRILAAAIIGAILVAAAVISLILVPGGAGEPVTIAVLPFEDMGERADTAFGGAVAGEITSQLTKVGGLNVIARSSAMQYKKSGMNAVDFARSLHADYVIEGTVLWGKKDMTIWVKITPNLIRVRDGTQVWSDSYEEVLYDIFGVLVEISVKVIHHIGSVLEEKERVYVQRPPTENDTAYLMYLRGGYYLGRSWDRQDIELAIEMYQEAVDLDPDFALAYAWLSDAHSTMYREFYDRTENRADLAKSAADKALRLEPDLPDAHLALGMYYYSLMMPDSALHELAVARRSQPNNSEIYAAIAGVQRRRGNIDSAIENYLKAFSLDPRSYLKAFDISYTYGLKREYSLASDYLDRAISIAPDWPLAYVYKAWLCLFAEGSKQKAAAVLEQASTRVDLAQTEYREYYWWLSRILDDNLETTLKRITPGEDSVSYYLHRARIYRFMQKPEMTKVYSDSARAILEPLVISQPAEPRFHSQLGLAYAGLGRYEGAVDEGRQAVALLQKSEEATNAQFWVANLAEIYMLADDYDSAVGTIQMLLQIPGFASPQYLMIDPLWEPLHDHPGFKKLI
;
A
#
# COMPACT_ATOMS: atom_id res chain seq x y z
N MET A 1 -41.72 29.05 49.46
CA MET A 1 -40.65 29.19 50.47
C MET A 1 -39.50 28.32 49.96
N THR A 2 -38.59 28.92 49.28
CA THR A 2 -37.19 29.24 49.62
C THR A 2 -36.31 27.97 49.73
N GLY A 3 -35.36 27.76 48.93
CA GLY A 3 -34.09 28.34 48.79
C GLY A 3 -33.29 27.92 47.57
N GLN A 4 -32.88 28.90 46.87
CA GLN A 4 -31.76 28.86 45.94
C GLN A 4 -30.46 28.83 46.72
N SER A 5 -29.53 27.95 46.34
CA SER A 5 -28.12 28.10 46.66
C SER A 5 -27.34 28.00 45.35
N GLY A 6 -26.74 29.13 44.98
CA GLY A 6 -25.98 29.31 43.78
C GLY A 6 -24.71 28.46 43.74
N LYS A 7 -24.43 27.95 42.56
CA LYS A 7 -23.09 27.60 42.12
C LYS A 7 -22.53 28.78 41.36
N SER A 8 -21.55 29.46 42.00
CA SER A 8 -20.68 30.42 41.35
C SER A 8 -19.74 29.65 40.39
N ASP A 9 -19.94 29.88 39.11
CA ASP A 9 -18.99 29.51 38.07
C ASP A 9 -17.75 30.40 38.18
N ASP A 10 -16.63 29.83 38.63
CA ASP A 10 -15.33 30.45 38.48
C ASP A 10 -14.80 30.18 37.04
N MET A 11 -15.31 30.90 36.07
CA MET A 11 -14.68 31.14 34.77
C MET A 11 -13.85 32.42 34.87
N HIS A 12 -12.64 32.35 35.38
CA HIS A 12 -11.59 33.32 35.08
C HIS A 12 -10.87 32.87 33.78
N GLU A 13 -11.40 33.17 32.63
CA GLU A 13 -10.65 33.31 31.38
C GLU A 13 -9.59 34.39 31.62
N SER A 14 -8.30 34.04 31.40
CA SER A 14 -7.21 34.99 31.38
C SER A 14 -7.45 35.99 30.23
N ALA A 15 -7.77 37.26 30.61
CA ALA A 15 -7.96 38.32 29.61
C ALA A 15 -6.72 38.51 28.76
N GLU A 16 -6.83 38.49 27.44
CA GLU A 16 -5.76 38.79 26.50
C GLU A 16 -5.13 40.14 26.81
N LEU A 17 -3.79 40.20 26.79
CA LEU A 17 -3.06 41.44 27.07
C LEU A 17 -3.08 42.31 25.81
N ASN A 18 -3.71 43.50 25.91
CA ASN A 18 -3.79 44.41 24.79
C ASN A 18 -2.44 45.13 24.54
N PRO A 19 -2.18 45.53 23.26
CA PRO A 19 -1.05 46.39 22.96
C PRO A 19 -1.04 47.67 23.80
N GLY A 20 0.16 47.99 24.34
CA GLY A 20 0.34 49.12 25.26
C GLY A 20 0.23 48.77 26.76
N THR A 21 -0.23 47.55 27.13
CA THR A 21 -0.28 47.12 28.52
C THR A 21 1.16 47.01 29.08
N LEU A 22 1.39 47.51 30.27
CA LEU A 22 2.65 47.44 30.97
C LEU A 22 2.62 46.32 31.99
N ILE A 23 3.58 45.35 31.89
CA ILE A 23 3.78 44.30 32.89
C ILE A 23 5.19 44.46 33.44
N SER A 24 5.33 44.75 34.76
CA SER A 24 6.60 45.20 35.29
C SER A 24 7.11 46.42 34.50
N HIS A 25 8.22 46.33 33.79
CA HIS A 25 8.76 47.37 32.93
C HIS A 25 8.70 47.01 31.42
N TYR A 26 7.94 45.96 31.06
CA TYR A 26 7.78 45.52 29.66
C TYR A 26 6.46 46.03 29.10
N ARG A 27 6.54 46.73 27.97
CA ARG A 27 5.36 47.24 27.28
C ARG A 27 4.97 46.31 26.14
N ILE A 28 3.82 45.65 26.25
CA ILE A 28 3.28 44.76 25.22
C ILE A 28 3.12 45.49 23.90
N LYS A 29 3.62 44.93 22.79
CA LYS A 29 3.41 45.38 21.39
C LYS A 29 2.33 44.60 20.73
N GLU A 30 2.50 43.30 20.66
CA GLU A 30 1.59 42.41 19.97
C GLU A 30 1.71 40.98 20.52
N ARG A 31 0.67 40.19 20.29
CA ARG A 31 0.68 38.75 20.57
C ARG A 31 1.36 38.02 19.41
N LEU A 32 2.39 37.26 19.72
CA LEU A 32 3.00 36.35 18.79
C LEU A 32 2.19 35.05 18.76
N ALA A 33 1.80 34.54 17.56
CA ALA A 33 1.07 33.28 17.43
C ALA A 33 1.90 32.15 18.05
N GLY A 34 1.39 31.52 19.12
CA GLY A 34 2.10 30.48 19.88
C GLY A 34 1.22 29.29 20.22
N GLY A 35 1.84 28.09 20.38
CA GLY A 35 1.16 26.83 20.68
C GLY A 35 0.76 26.69 22.15
N THR A 36 1.68 26.36 23.04
CA THR A 36 1.38 25.92 24.42
C THR A 36 1.43 27.02 25.49
N GLY A 37 1.42 28.31 25.14
CA GLY A 37 1.46 29.43 26.08
C GLY A 37 1.14 30.77 25.42
N GLU A 38 0.85 31.77 26.27
CA GLU A 38 0.69 33.16 25.82
C GLU A 38 2.09 33.76 25.58
N VAL A 39 2.41 34.09 24.33
CA VAL A 39 3.69 34.67 23.90
C VAL A 39 3.45 36.06 23.30
N TYR A 40 4.16 37.03 23.80
CA TYR A 40 4.03 38.44 23.40
C TYR A 40 5.37 39.05 23.05
N LEU A 41 5.41 39.85 21.98
CA LEU A 41 6.46 40.81 21.71
C LEU A 41 6.24 42.02 22.60
N ALA A 42 7.28 42.46 23.30
CA ALA A 42 7.25 43.61 24.19
C ALA A 42 8.52 44.48 24.04
N ASP A 43 8.45 45.72 24.44
CA ASP A 43 9.64 46.56 24.66
C ASP A 43 10.02 46.55 26.13
N ASP A 44 11.25 46.20 26.40
CA ASP A 44 11.91 46.47 27.68
C ASP A 44 12.16 47.97 27.78
N THR A 45 11.36 48.66 28.58
CA THR A 45 11.44 50.12 28.71
C THR A 45 12.64 50.62 29.51
N GLN A 46 13.37 49.73 30.20
CA GLN A 46 14.59 50.05 30.93
C GLN A 46 15.84 49.91 30.08
N LEU A 47 15.86 48.87 29.21
CA LEU A 47 17.04 48.58 28.35
C LEU A 47 16.80 48.99 26.88
N GLU A 48 15.64 49.58 26.58
CA GLU A 48 15.26 50.11 25.24
C GLU A 48 15.48 49.08 24.10
N ARG A 49 15.05 47.85 24.35
CA ARG A 49 15.18 46.76 23.39
C ARG A 49 13.92 45.92 23.26
N PRO A 50 13.65 45.31 22.10
CA PRO A 50 12.58 44.34 21.95
C PRO A 50 12.91 43.05 22.69
N VAL A 51 11.92 42.48 23.37
CA VAL A 51 12.00 41.19 24.06
C VAL A 51 10.74 40.37 23.80
N VAL A 52 10.84 39.07 24.02
CA VAL A 52 9.70 38.16 24.01
C VAL A 52 9.35 37.77 25.44
N LEU A 53 8.06 37.91 25.80
CA LEU A 53 7.53 37.47 27.08
C LEU A 53 6.72 36.19 26.84
N LYS A 54 7.14 35.10 27.46
CA LYS A 54 6.43 33.83 27.42
C LYS A 54 5.82 33.54 28.79
N PHE A 55 4.49 33.60 28.87
CA PHE A 55 3.73 33.33 30.11
C PHE A 55 3.57 31.84 30.32
N LEU A 56 3.78 31.38 31.53
CA LEU A 56 3.58 29.99 31.90
C LEU A 56 2.07 29.71 32.10
N PRO A 57 1.55 28.53 31.66
CA PRO A 57 0.13 28.21 31.85
C PRO A 57 -0.29 28.23 33.33
N GLY A 58 -1.43 28.89 33.65
CA GLY A 58 -1.94 29.05 34.99
C GLY A 58 -2.20 27.74 35.76
N LYS A 59 -2.47 26.63 35.06
CA LYS A 59 -2.58 25.30 35.68
C LYS A 59 -1.24 24.82 36.27
N LEU A 60 -0.12 25.09 35.62
CA LEU A 60 1.23 24.68 36.05
C LEU A 60 1.80 25.60 37.13
N THR A 61 1.32 26.85 37.24
CA THR A 61 1.76 27.79 38.25
C THR A 61 1.06 27.60 39.59
N ARG A 62 -0.06 26.88 39.66
CA ARG A 62 -0.80 26.54 40.88
C ARG A 62 -0.16 25.39 41.68
N ASP A 63 0.61 24.51 41.02
CA ASP A 63 1.40 23.47 41.68
C ASP A 63 2.79 24.02 42.01
N GLU A 64 3.11 24.20 43.28
CA GLU A 64 4.35 24.79 43.75
C GLU A 64 5.58 23.96 43.35
N GLN A 65 5.44 22.65 43.24
CA GLN A 65 6.52 21.73 42.86
C GLN A 65 6.78 21.76 41.36
N ALA A 66 5.72 21.79 40.54
CA ALA A 66 5.81 21.94 39.08
C ALA A 66 6.36 23.33 38.72
N ARG A 67 5.90 24.38 39.39
CA ARG A 67 6.39 25.76 39.24
C ARG A 67 7.88 25.87 39.53
N LYS A 68 8.34 25.31 40.63
CA LYS A 68 9.76 25.32 41.03
C LYS A 68 10.62 24.58 39.99
N SER A 69 10.18 23.42 39.52
CA SER A 69 10.88 22.66 38.49
C SER A 69 11.05 23.44 37.19
N LEU A 70 9.99 24.12 36.72
CA LEU A 70 10.02 24.96 35.52
C LEU A 70 10.97 26.17 35.66
N ILE A 71 10.97 26.80 36.80
CA ILE A 71 11.89 27.92 37.07
C ILE A 71 13.34 27.43 37.13
N ASP A 72 13.61 26.27 37.71
CA ASP A 72 14.96 25.70 37.77
C ASP A 72 15.44 25.27 36.38
N GLU A 73 14.57 24.71 35.53
CA GLU A 73 14.87 24.41 34.11
C GLU A 73 15.14 25.69 33.31
N ALA A 74 14.31 26.71 33.43
CA ALA A 74 14.55 27.99 32.78
C ALA A 74 15.87 28.66 33.24
N ARG A 75 16.22 28.54 34.53
CA ARG A 75 17.52 28.99 35.04
C ARG A 75 18.69 28.17 34.52
N ALA A 76 18.54 26.86 34.32
CA ALA A 76 19.55 26.04 33.67
C ALA A 76 19.77 26.47 32.24
N ALA A 77 18.67 26.63 31.48
CA ALA A 77 18.71 27.06 30.09
C ALA A 77 19.27 28.49 29.91
N SER A 78 19.06 29.40 30.89
CA SER A 78 19.61 30.78 30.85
C SER A 78 21.14 30.85 30.88
N ARG A 79 21.82 29.77 31.32
CA ARG A 79 23.28 29.69 31.29
C ARG A 79 23.84 29.40 29.88
N LEU A 80 23.00 29.00 28.95
CA LEU A 80 23.41 28.75 27.58
C LEU A 80 23.62 30.10 26.86
N ASN A 81 24.83 30.31 26.36
CA ASN A 81 25.17 31.47 25.53
C ASN A 81 25.83 30.97 24.24
N HIS A 82 25.02 30.85 23.17
CA HIS A 82 25.47 30.36 21.88
C HIS A 82 24.70 31.04 20.71
N PRO A 83 25.38 31.39 19.61
CA PRO A 83 24.73 32.11 18.47
C PRO A 83 23.48 31.41 17.92
N ALA A 84 23.43 30.06 17.98
CA ALA A 84 22.31 29.26 17.51
C ALA A 84 21.27 28.93 18.60
N ILE A 85 21.36 29.56 19.78
CA ILE A 85 20.38 29.39 20.87
C ILE A 85 19.81 30.74 21.24
N VAL A 86 18.52 30.82 21.49
CA VAL A 86 17.86 32.04 21.98
C VAL A 86 18.24 32.29 23.44
N SER A 87 18.72 33.49 23.72
CA SER A 87 19.13 33.87 25.09
C SER A 87 17.93 34.11 26.01
N ILE A 88 17.86 33.43 27.12
CA ILE A 88 16.91 33.74 28.20
C ILE A 88 17.55 34.81 29.10
N TYR A 89 16.86 35.95 29.22
CA TYR A 89 17.37 37.09 30.01
C TYR A 89 17.04 36.97 31.49
N THR A 90 15.77 36.66 31.80
CA THR A 90 15.32 36.51 33.18
C THR A 90 14.02 35.70 33.24
N VAL A 91 13.71 35.24 34.44
CA VAL A 91 12.37 34.72 34.82
C VAL A 91 11.78 35.68 35.84
N GLU A 92 10.65 36.25 35.51
CA GLU A 92 9.96 37.19 36.39
C GLU A 92 8.63 36.62 36.90
N GLU A 93 8.32 37.07 38.13
CA GLU A 93 7.11 36.66 38.85
C GLU A 93 6.34 37.91 39.26
N THR A 94 5.09 37.99 38.86
CA THR A 94 4.13 39.00 39.35
C THR A 94 3.13 38.31 40.29
N ALA A 95 2.25 39.10 40.96
CA ALA A 95 1.27 38.54 41.89
C ALA A 95 0.41 37.40 41.28
N ASP A 96 0.14 37.43 39.98
CA ASP A 96 -0.81 36.52 39.32
C ASP A 96 -0.18 35.66 38.20
N ARG A 97 1.05 35.96 37.74
CA ARG A 97 1.65 35.32 36.56
C ARG A 97 3.16 35.16 36.67
N VAL A 98 3.66 34.06 36.17
CA VAL A 98 5.08 33.82 35.95
C VAL A 98 5.38 33.83 34.47
N PHE A 99 6.42 34.55 34.05
CA PHE A 99 6.80 34.63 32.65
C PHE A 99 8.33 34.64 32.46
N ILE A 100 8.76 34.16 31.30
CA ILE A 100 10.16 34.12 30.88
C ILE A 100 10.38 35.28 29.89
N VAL A 101 11.43 36.03 30.13
CA VAL A 101 11.88 37.10 29.23
C VAL A 101 13.06 36.62 28.41
N MET A 102 12.93 36.68 27.11
CA MET A 102 13.94 36.15 26.20
C MET A 102 14.21 37.07 25.02
N GLU A 103 15.30 36.78 24.32
CA GLU A 103 15.72 37.46 23.09
C GLU A 103 14.61 37.46 22.03
N TYR A 104 14.35 38.62 21.43
CA TYR A 104 13.57 38.69 20.22
C TYR A 104 14.49 38.43 19.03
N VAL A 105 14.17 37.39 18.25
CA VAL A 105 14.92 36.98 17.06
C VAL A 105 14.16 37.43 15.80
N GLU A 106 14.75 38.32 15.04
CA GLU A 106 14.22 38.69 13.74
C GLU A 106 14.44 37.54 12.75
N GLY A 107 13.35 36.98 12.17
CA GLY A 107 13.43 35.86 11.25
C GLY A 107 12.08 35.21 10.99
N ARG A 108 12.12 34.03 10.39
CA ARG A 108 10.93 33.23 10.11
C ARG A 108 11.06 31.84 10.75
N PRO A 109 9.97 31.30 11.31
CA PRO A 109 9.95 29.91 11.76
C PRO A 109 10.35 28.97 10.61
N LEU A 110 11.19 27.99 10.89
CA LEU A 110 11.65 26.99 9.92
C LEU A 110 10.47 26.24 9.28
N LYS A 111 9.43 25.96 10.06
CA LYS A 111 8.17 25.36 9.58
C LYS A 111 7.54 26.14 8.43
N ASP A 112 7.57 27.48 8.49
CA ASP A 112 7.00 28.32 7.44
C ASP A 112 7.90 28.33 6.20
N LEU A 113 9.22 28.28 6.39
CA LEU A 113 10.16 28.17 5.27
C LEU A 113 9.99 26.83 4.53
N ILE A 114 9.85 25.73 5.25
CA ILE A 114 9.61 24.41 4.66
C ILE A 114 8.32 24.42 3.84
N ARG A 115 7.29 25.10 4.32
CA ARG A 115 5.97 25.15 3.67
C ARG A 115 5.94 25.98 2.39
N TYR A 116 6.70 27.07 2.33
CA TYR A 116 6.58 28.09 1.28
C TYR A 116 7.82 28.24 0.38
N LYS A 117 8.90 27.53 0.67
CA LYS A 117 10.15 27.61 -0.08
C LYS A 117 10.78 26.26 -0.32
N ASP A 118 11.10 25.97 -1.57
CA ASP A 118 11.94 24.81 -1.89
C ASP A 118 13.42 25.16 -1.60
N MET A 119 13.92 24.66 -0.44
CA MET A 119 15.28 24.92 0.02
C MET A 119 16.30 24.11 -0.79
N THR A 120 17.39 24.73 -1.20
CA THR A 120 18.52 24.02 -1.81
C THR A 120 19.22 23.11 -0.82
N THR A 121 19.90 22.08 -1.30
CA THR A 121 20.69 21.17 -0.43
C THR A 121 21.74 21.92 0.39
N ALA A 122 22.34 22.96 -0.16
CA ALA A 122 23.31 23.79 0.53
C ALA A 122 22.67 24.58 1.70
N GLU A 123 21.50 25.17 1.48
CA GLU A 123 20.74 25.86 2.54
C GLU A 123 20.34 24.89 3.65
N ILE A 124 19.86 23.69 3.30
CA ILE A 124 19.51 22.64 4.27
C ILE A 124 20.72 22.27 5.14
N ILE A 125 21.88 22.04 4.52
CA ILE A 125 23.11 21.68 5.24
C ILE A 125 23.57 22.83 6.15
N ALA A 126 23.48 24.08 5.68
CA ALA A 126 23.89 25.25 6.48
C ALA A 126 22.98 25.45 7.71
N ILE A 127 21.67 25.39 7.53
CA ILE A 127 20.69 25.48 8.64
C ILE A 127 20.89 24.31 9.62
N ALA A 128 21.05 23.09 9.10
CA ALA A 128 21.28 21.89 9.87
C ALA A 128 22.57 21.98 10.73
N ALA A 129 23.63 22.50 10.15
CA ALA A 129 24.90 22.69 10.89
C ALA A 129 24.73 23.68 12.06
N ASN A 130 24.02 24.79 11.87
CA ASN A 130 23.75 25.75 12.94
C ASN A 130 22.91 25.12 14.07
N ILE A 131 21.87 24.37 13.73
CA ILE A 131 21.04 23.65 14.72
C ILE A 131 21.90 22.65 15.51
N ALA A 132 22.70 21.85 14.81
CA ALA A 132 23.59 20.87 15.43
C ALA A 132 24.63 21.51 16.35
N GLU A 133 25.21 22.68 15.99
CA GLU A 133 26.11 23.44 16.84
C GLU A 133 25.43 23.96 18.12
N GLY A 134 24.17 24.41 18.00
CA GLY A 134 23.36 24.78 19.17
C GLY A 134 23.07 23.60 20.08
N LEU A 135 22.68 22.47 19.55
CA LEU A 135 22.46 21.25 20.33
C LEU A 135 23.74 20.73 20.97
N GLU A 136 24.89 20.83 20.27
CA GLU A 136 26.19 20.46 20.86
C GLU A 136 26.52 21.31 22.08
N ALA A 137 26.28 22.61 22.04
CA ALA A 137 26.50 23.51 23.16
C ALA A 137 25.58 23.17 24.36
N ALA A 138 24.32 22.84 24.10
CA ALA A 138 23.38 22.42 25.13
C ALA A 138 23.76 21.08 25.78
N HIS A 139 24.07 20.06 24.95
CA HIS A 139 24.45 18.75 25.42
C HIS A 139 25.76 18.74 26.22
N ARG A 140 26.73 19.61 25.89
CA ARG A 140 27.94 19.82 26.69
C ARG A 140 27.65 20.43 28.08
N ALA A 141 26.55 21.18 28.17
CA ALA A 141 26.07 21.72 29.44
C ALA A 141 25.12 20.76 30.18
N GLU A 142 25.02 19.52 29.74
CA GLU A 142 24.13 18.48 30.28
C GLU A 142 22.64 18.85 30.15
N ILE A 143 22.27 19.69 29.18
CA ILE A 143 20.89 20.11 28.95
C ILE A 143 20.36 19.40 27.68
N VAL A 144 19.28 18.66 27.85
CA VAL A 144 18.53 17.99 26.77
C VAL A 144 17.31 18.85 26.44
N HIS A 145 17.09 19.12 25.16
CA HIS A 145 16.03 20.04 24.71
C HIS A 145 14.63 19.43 24.82
N ARG A 146 14.45 18.17 24.45
CA ARG A 146 13.20 17.36 24.51
C ARG A 146 12.02 17.79 23.65
N ASP A 147 12.06 18.97 23.00
CA ASP A 147 10.99 19.49 22.11
C ASP A 147 11.57 20.14 20.83
N ILE A 148 12.52 19.46 20.18
CA ILE A 148 13.06 19.90 18.89
C ILE A 148 12.04 19.65 17.80
N LYS A 149 11.62 20.73 17.14
CA LYS A 149 10.68 20.72 16.00
C LYS A 149 10.86 21.97 15.14
N SER A 150 10.41 21.93 13.88
CA SER A 150 10.58 23.06 12.94
C SER A 150 9.91 24.35 13.41
N ALA A 151 8.87 24.27 14.24
CA ALA A 151 8.21 25.44 14.83
C ALA A 151 9.08 26.14 15.91
N ASN A 152 9.99 25.40 16.58
CA ASN A 152 10.88 25.94 17.62
C ASN A 152 12.26 26.38 17.07
N ILE A 153 12.37 26.59 15.77
CA ILE A 153 13.60 27.04 15.11
C ILE A 153 13.27 28.26 14.27
N ILE A 154 13.98 29.38 14.52
CA ILE A 154 13.87 30.60 13.70
C ILE A 154 15.10 30.69 12.78
N VAL A 155 14.84 30.89 11.49
CA VAL A 155 15.87 31.18 10.51
C VAL A 155 15.95 32.69 10.28
N THR A 156 17.12 33.25 10.55
CA THR A 156 17.39 34.69 10.43
C THR A 156 17.55 35.10 8.95
N PRO A 157 17.41 36.39 8.60
CA PRO A 157 17.65 36.89 7.25
C PRO A 157 19.07 36.61 6.73
N SER A 158 20.05 36.46 7.61
CA SER A 158 21.43 36.09 7.27
C SER A 158 21.63 34.62 6.96
N GLY A 159 20.59 33.78 7.08
CA GLY A 159 20.64 32.31 6.86
C GLY A 159 21.11 31.50 8.05
N GLY A 160 21.35 32.14 9.21
CA GLY A 160 21.60 31.43 10.47
C GLY A 160 20.30 30.85 11.07
N ALA A 161 20.41 29.86 11.96
CA ALA A 161 19.28 29.29 12.69
C ALA A 161 19.45 29.48 14.19
N LYS A 162 18.36 29.78 14.92
CA LYS A 162 18.32 29.83 16.37
C LYS A 162 17.24 28.92 16.93
N ILE A 163 17.58 28.13 17.92
CA ILE A 163 16.70 27.19 18.63
C ILE A 163 16.00 27.95 19.77
N LEU A 164 14.70 27.81 19.85
CA LEU A 164 13.82 28.34 20.90
C LEU A 164 13.50 27.26 21.95
N ASP A 165 12.99 27.67 23.12
CA ASP A 165 12.20 26.86 24.04
C ASP A 165 12.87 25.58 24.59
N PHE A 166 14.03 25.67 25.18
CA PHE A 166 14.67 24.54 25.87
C PHE A 166 13.83 24.04 27.06
N GLY A 167 13.40 22.75 26.97
CA GLY A 167 12.95 21.96 28.12
C GLY A 167 11.68 22.38 28.88
N LEU A 168 11.05 23.50 28.56
CA LEU A 168 10.01 24.15 29.37
C LEU A 168 8.60 23.50 29.33
N ALA A 169 8.44 22.35 28.69
CA ALA A 169 7.11 21.83 28.37
C ALA A 169 6.75 20.45 28.94
N LEU A 170 7.68 19.65 29.48
CA LEU A 170 7.38 18.28 29.94
C LEU A 170 7.92 17.99 31.32
N PRO A 171 7.10 17.48 32.30
CA PRO A 171 7.58 17.00 33.57
C PRO A 171 8.54 15.82 33.42
N ALA A 172 9.61 15.77 34.20
CA ALA A 172 10.67 14.77 34.14
C ALA A 172 10.23 13.32 34.38
N HIS A 173 9.02 13.08 34.87
CA HIS A 173 8.44 11.76 35.12
C HIS A 173 6.94 11.76 34.84
N GLY A 174 6.51 11.15 33.73
CA GLY A 174 5.09 10.91 33.47
C GLY A 174 4.80 10.58 32.00
N ARG A 175 3.96 9.60 31.78
CA ARG A 175 3.52 9.17 30.43
C ARG A 175 2.99 10.37 29.63
N ALA A 176 3.48 10.57 28.41
CA ALA A 176 3.07 11.63 27.48
C ALA A 176 1.56 11.62 27.18
N SER A 177 0.85 10.54 27.52
CA SER A 177 -0.58 10.35 27.28
C SER A 177 -1.54 11.06 28.26
N GLN A 178 -1.05 11.83 29.23
CA GLN A 178 -1.92 12.53 30.22
C GLN A 178 -1.77 14.05 30.25
N ALA A 179 -0.99 14.66 29.37
CA ALA A 179 -0.98 16.11 29.21
C ALA A 179 -2.15 16.55 28.32
N GLU A 180 -3.29 16.90 28.90
CA GLU A 180 -4.35 17.62 28.19
C GLU A 180 -3.76 18.88 27.56
N GLY A 181 -3.53 18.84 26.21
CA GLY A 181 -3.03 19.96 25.42
C GLY A 181 -1.86 19.69 24.47
N SER A 182 -1.30 18.49 24.39
CA SER A 182 -0.34 18.17 23.33
C SER A 182 -1.08 18.04 21.99
N THR A 183 -0.90 19.02 21.10
CA THR A 183 -1.43 18.94 19.72
C THR A 183 -0.70 17.81 18.98
N VAL A 184 -1.42 17.07 18.13
CA VAL A 184 -0.90 16.02 17.23
C VAL A 184 0.39 16.45 16.51
N GLY A 185 0.55 17.77 16.27
CA GLY A 185 1.73 18.35 15.64
C GLY A 185 3.04 18.28 16.46
N THR A 186 3.00 18.22 17.78
CA THR A 186 4.20 18.10 18.63
C THR A 186 4.63 16.64 18.75
N LEU A 187 3.69 15.72 18.83
CA LEU A 187 3.94 14.29 18.95
C LEU A 187 4.80 13.74 17.79
N ALA A 188 4.61 14.26 16.56
CA ALA A 188 5.29 13.80 15.36
C ALA A 188 6.83 13.97 15.36
N TYR A 189 7.39 14.78 16.28
CA TYR A 189 8.83 14.97 16.40
C TYR A 189 9.44 14.21 17.60
N MET A 190 8.62 13.59 18.44
CA MET A 190 9.09 12.86 19.62
C MET A 190 9.84 11.59 19.24
N SER A 191 10.86 11.27 20.01
CA SER A 191 11.59 10.02 19.86
C SER A 191 10.81 8.80 20.39
N PRO A 192 11.12 7.57 19.94
CA PRO A 192 10.49 6.34 20.43
C PRO A 192 10.51 6.21 21.95
N GLU A 193 11.62 6.57 22.60
CA GLU A 193 11.76 6.54 24.05
C GLU A 193 10.91 7.62 24.75
N GLN A 194 10.67 8.77 24.12
CA GLN A 194 9.77 9.79 24.66
C GLN A 194 8.30 9.33 24.64
N VAL A 195 7.84 8.76 23.53
CA VAL A 195 6.46 8.27 23.42
C VAL A 195 6.23 6.98 24.20
N GLY A 196 7.27 6.15 24.35
CA GLY A 196 7.23 4.90 25.11
C GLY A 196 7.46 5.07 26.62
N GLY A 197 7.76 6.27 27.11
CA GLY A 197 8.05 6.54 28.55
C GLY A 197 9.38 5.93 29.04
N GLY A 198 10.33 5.74 28.12
CA GLY A 198 11.67 5.24 28.38
C GLY A 198 12.61 6.29 28.95
N HIS A 199 13.90 5.93 29.13
CA HIS A 199 14.94 6.85 29.58
C HIS A 199 15.29 7.85 28.48
N ILE A 200 15.11 9.14 28.75
CA ILE A 200 15.37 10.24 27.83
C ILE A 200 16.77 10.81 28.06
N ASP A 201 17.63 10.77 27.05
CA ASP A 201 18.94 11.42 27.06
C ASP A 201 19.13 12.30 25.80
N HIS A 202 20.34 12.82 25.57
CA HIS A 202 20.68 13.69 24.45
C HIS A 202 20.44 13.04 23.08
N ARG A 203 20.34 11.70 22.97
CA ARG A 203 20.04 10.99 21.72
C ARG A 203 18.58 11.10 21.31
N SER A 204 17.69 11.50 22.23
CA SER A 204 16.32 11.86 21.89
C SER A 204 16.28 13.14 21.04
N ASP A 205 17.10 14.15 21.36
CA ASP A 205 17.22 15.35 20.53
C ASP A 205 17.82 15.05 19.15
N ILE A 206 18.74 14.08 19.06
CA ILE A 206 19.30 13.63 17.76
C ILE A 206 18.21 13.03 16.88
N PHE A 207 17.29 12.25 17.45
CA PHE A 207 16.14 11.71 16.70
C PHE A 207 15.21 12.84 16.23
N SER A 208 14.79 13.73 17.11
CA SER A 208 13.93 14.86 16.78
C SER A 208 14.58 15.78 15.73
N PHE A 209 15.89 15.99 15.82
CA PHE A 209 16.64 16.69 14.79
C PHE A 209 16.65 15.94 13.45
N GLY A 210 16.72 14.61 13.46
CA GLY A 210 16.55 13.76 12.28
C GLY A 210 15.19 13.96 11.62
N VAL A 211 14.11 14.10 12.42
CA VAL A 211 12.76 14.41 11.91
C VAL A 211 12.75 15.78 11.23
N VAL A 212 13.36 16.80 11.83
CA VAL A 212 13.47 18.15 11.23
C VAL A 212 14.28 18.11 9.93
N LEU A 213 15.39 17.37 9.89
CA LEU A 213 16.19 17.18 8.66
C LEU A 213 15.38 16.52 7.55
N TYR A 214 14.63 15.47 7.88
CA TYR A 214 13.77 14.79 6.93
C TYR A 214 12.70 15.76 6.39
N GLU A 215 12.07 16.53 7.27
CA GLU A 215 11.06 17.54 6.91
C GLU A 215 11.65 18.65 6.00
N MET A 216 12.84 19.16 6.30
CA MET A 216 13.53 20.14 5.45
C MET A 216 13.83 19.61 4.04
N ILE A 217 14.15 18.33 3.91
CA ILE A 217 14.52 17.69 2.65
C ILE A 217 13.28 17.38 1.81
N THR A 218 12.21 16.90 2.42
CA THR A 218 11.04 16.32 1.74
C THR A 218 9.82 17.21 1.74
N GLY A 219 9.76 18.21 2.62
CA GLY A 219 8.54 18.98 2.92
C GLY A 219 7.48 18.19 3.70
N ARG A 220 7.83 16.99 4.21
CA ARG A 220 6.92 16.06 4.88
C ARG A 220 7.56 15.49 6.15
N LEU A 221 6.73 15.10 7.10
CA LEU A 221 7.18 14.38 8.29
C LEU A 221 7.50 12.91 7.95
N PRO A 222 8.55 12.30 8.56
CA PRO A 222 8.92 10.92 8.30
C PRO A 222 7.93 9.91 8.88
N PHE A 223 7.18 10.30 9.90
CA PHE A 223 6.20 9.47 10.59
C PHE A 223 4.88 10.23 10.66
N THR A 224 3.80 9.55 10.26
CA THR A 224 2.45 10.14 10.17
C THR A 224 1.43 9.14 10.71
N GLY A 225 0.29 9.63 11.15
CA GLY A 225 -0.82 8.81 11.61
C GLY A 225 -2.08 9.65 11.72
N ASP A 226 -3.24 9.08 11.40
CA ASP A 226 -4.52 9.79 11.41
C ASP A 226 -5.05 10.06 12.83
N TYR A 227 -4.52 9.34 13.82
CA TYR A 227 -4.82 9.51 15.24
C TYR A 227 -3.56 9.23 16.09
N GLU A 228 -3.58 9.67 17.34
CA GLU A 228 -2.42 9.67 18.23
C GLU A 228 -1.74 8.30 18.35
N ALA A 229 -2.52 7.24 18.58
CA ALA A 229 -1.96 5.88 18.71
C ALA A 229 -1.30 5.37 17.41
N SER A 230 -1.85 5.72 16.25
CA SER A 230 -1.26 5.40 14.94
C SER A 230 0.07 6.13 14.73
N LEU A 231 0.13 7.40 15.11
CA LEU A 231 1.37 8.18 15.05
C LEU A 231 2.43 7.65 16.02
N VAL A 232 2.05 7.31 17.25
CA VAL A 232 2.93 6.65 18.24
C VAL A 232 3.50 5.35 17.68
N TYR A 233 2.64 4.53 17.08
CA TYR A 233 3.07 3.30 16.43
C TYR A 233 4.08 3.55 15.31
N SER A 234 3.79 4.53 14.44
CA SER A 234 4.69 4.89 13.34
C SER A 234 6.05 5.38 13.85
N ILE A 235 6.08 6.20 14.89
CA ILE A 235 7.32 6.67 15.53
C ILE A 235 8.13 5.51 16.08
N THR A 236 7.50 4.51 16.69
CA THR A 236 8.19 3.41 17.35
C THR A 236 8.60 2.28 16.44
N ASN A 237 7.87 2.03 15.35
CA ASN A 237 8.03 0.82 14.54
C ASN A 237 8.35 1.04 13.07
N ASP A 238 7.86 2.13 12.44
CA ASP A 238 7.99 2.28 10.99
C ASP A 238 9.35 2.86 10.59
N ALA A 239 9.89 2.36 9.47
CA ALA A 239 11.02 3.03 8.82
C ALA A 239 10.52 4.27 8.06
N PRO A 240 11.27 5.38 8.03
CA PRO A 240 10.92 6.54 7.23
C PRO A 240 10.97 6.21 5.73
N GLU A 241 10.13 6.85 4.93
CA GLU A 241 10.21 6.67 3.47
C GLU A 241 11.57 7.12 2.93
N PRO A 242 12.11 6.45 1.88
CA PRO A 242 13.40 6.81 1.31
C PRO A 242 13.42 8.24 0.78
N LEU A 243 14.38 9.04 1.23
CA LEU A 243 14.57 10.45 0.83
C LEU A 243 14.73 10.64 -0.68
N GLY A 244 15.32 9.65 -1.36
CA GLY A 244 15.52 9.65 -2.81
C GLY A 244 14.20 9.65 -3.60
N ARG A 245 13.08 9.27 -3.00
CA ARG A 245 11.75 9.36 -3.61
C ARG A 245 11.32 10.82 -3.82
N TYR A 246 11.71 11.70 -2.90
CA TYR A 246 11.33 13.12 -2.91
C TYR A 246 12.42 14.00 -3.51
N ARG A 247 13.69 13.60 -3.36
CA ARG A 247 14.85 14.29 -3.95
C ARG A 247 15.82 13.28 -4.57
N PRO A 248 15.67 12.93 -5.85
CA PRO A 248 16.48 11.90 -6.52
C PRO A 248 18.00 12.18 -6.54
N TYR A 249 18.40 13.46 -6.48
CA TYR A 249 19.81 13.88 -6.55
C TYR A 249 20.41 14.27 -5.19
N LEU A 250 19.80 13.85 -4.08
CA LEU A 250 20.32 14.12 -2.74
C LEU A 250 21.65 13.37 -2.52
N PRO A 251 22.69 14.00 -1.98
CA PRO A 251 23.97 13.34 -1.68
C PRO A 251 23.75 12.10 -0.80
N SER A 252 24.36 10.96 -1.18
CA SER A 252 24.19 9.69 -0.47
C SER A 252 24.67 9.76 0.99
N GLY A 253 25.66 10.61 1.29
CA GLY A 253 26.09 10.89 2.66
C GLY A 253 25.00 11.53 3.50
N LEU A 254 24.26 12.50 2.94
CA LEU A 254 23.15 13.15 3.64
C LEU A 254 21.99 12.20 3.88
N GLN A 255 21.67 11.36 2.90
CA GLN A 255 20.64 10.32 3.09
C GLN A 255 20.98 9.37 4.24
N LYS A 256 22.22 8.87 4.27
CA LYS A 256 22.70 7.96 5.34
C LYS A 256 22.68 8.64 6.71
N LEU A 257 23.08 9.92 6.76
CA LEU A 257 23.07 10.70 8.00
C LEU A 257 21.65 10.79 8.58
N VAL A 258 20.67 11.20 7.76
CA VAL A 258 19.28 11.31 8.20
C VAL A 258 18.71 9.97 8.65
N LEU A 259 18.94 8.90 7.91
CA LEU A 259 18.44 7.58 8.28
C LEU A 259 19.07 7.10 9.60
N LYS A 260 20.39 7.33 9.83
CA LYS A 260 21.05 6.99 11.09
C LYS A 260 20.48 7.77 12.29
N THR A 261 20.06 9.03 12.11
CA THR A 261 19.40 9.78 13.20
C THR A 261 18.03 9.24 13.56
N LEU A 262 17.31 8.66 12.59
CA LEU A 262 15.95 8.14 12.73
C LEU A 262 15.88 6.66 13.15
N GLU A 263 17.02 6.05 13.51
CA GLU A 263 17.04 4.71 14.09
C GLU A 263 16.21 4.64 15.37
N LYS A 264 15.43 3.56 15.51
CA LYS A 264 14.49 3.41 16.64
C LYS A 264 15.23 3.14 17.94
N ASP A 265 16.27 2.30 17.89
CA ASP A 265 17.16 2.07 19.04
C ASP A 265 18.15 3.23 19.20
N PRO A 266 18.15 3.95 20.33
CA PRO A 266 19.12 5.01 20.60
C PRO A 266 20.58 4.57 20.48
N ALA A 267 20.89 3.26 20.65
CA ALA A 267 22.27 2.76 20.56
C ALA A 267 22.77 2.70 19.09
N LEU A 268 21.86 2.66 18.12
CA LEU A 268 22.18 2.62 16.69
C LEU A 268 22.29 4.02 16.06
N ARG A 269 21.85 5.05 16.77
CA ARG A 269 21.98 6.46 16.36
C ARG A 269 23.42 6.96 16.46
N TYR A 270 23.64 8.22 16.21
CA TYR A 270 24.88 8.89 16.56
C TYR A 270 25.07 8.87 18.08
N ARG A 271 26.31 8.58 18.52
CA ARG A 271 26.64 8.54 19.95
C ARG A 271 26.43 9.92 20.61
N ASP A 272 26.82 10.97 19.88
CA ASP A 272 26.66 12.36 20.26
C ASP A 272 26.46 13.24 19.03
N ILE A 273 26.01 14.48 19.24
CA ILE A 273 25.75 15.43 18.16
C ILE A 273 27.03 15.91 17.48
N SER A 274 28.20 15.82 18.12
CA SER A 274 29.50 16.21 17.54
C SER A 274 29.91 15.25 16.42
N GLU A 275 29.64 13.95 16.60
CA GLU A 275 29.87 12.94 15.55
C GLU A 275 28.98 13.25 14.31
N LEU A 276 27.69 13.56 14.53
CA LEU A 276 26.74 13.95 13.46
C LEU A 276 27.20 15.23 12.76
N LEU A 277 27.62 16.27 13.52
CA LEU A 277 28.07 17.54 12.96
C LEU A 277 29.32 17.37 12.09
N SER A 278 30.23 16.48 12.49
CA SER A 278 31.42 16.14 11.72
C SER A 278 31.06 15.52 10.36
N ASP A 279 30.13 14.58 10.34
CA ASP A 279 29.64 13.96 9.11
C ASP A 279 28.93 14.98 8.21
N LEU A 280 28.11 15.85 8.79
CA LEU A 280 27.38 16.89 8.07
C LEU A 280 28.33 17.90 7.39
N LYS A 281 29.39 18.33 8.11
CA LYS A 281 30.45 19.20 7.57
C LYS A 281 31.28 18.49 6.50
N GLY A 282 31.51 17.18 6.62
CA GLY A 282 32.19 16.37 5.61
C GLY A 282 31.42 16.28 4.27
N ILE A 283 30.10 16.28 4.33
CA ILE A 283 29.24 16.32 3.12
C ILE A 283 29.37 17.66 2.39
N SER A 284 29.43 18.77 3.14
CA SER A 284 29.60 20.11 2.56
C SER A 284 30.97 20.29 1.85
N ALA A 285 32.04 19.72 2.41
CA ALA A 285 33.40 19.83 1.84
C ALA A 285 33.58 19.03 0.55
N ASN A 286 32.91 17.88 0.39
CA ASN A 286 33.02 17.04 -0.81
C ASN A 286 32.21 17.53 -2.02
N GLY A 287 31.41 18.58 -1.87
CA GLY A 287 30.66 19.22 -2.96
C GLY A 287 31.49 20.18 -3.81
N ALA A 288 32.71 20.52 -3.39
CA ALA A 288 33.52 21.60 -4.00
C ALA A 288 34.71 21.15 -4.87
N GLU A 289 35.05 19.84 -4.93
CA GLU A 289 36.21 19.38 -5.72
C GLU A 289 35.89 18.24 -6.68
N LYS A 290 35.65 18.57 -7.97
CA LYS A 290 35.94 17.74 -9.13
C LYS A 290 37.05 18.36 -9.96
N GLY A 291 38.28 18.08 -9.61
CA GLY A 291 39.50 18.38 -10.38
C GLY A 291 40.41 17.14 -10.40
N HIS A 292 40.69 16.66 -11.59
CA HIS A 292 41.47 15.49 -11.93
C HIS A 292 42.92 15.49 -11.41
N SER A 293 43.37 14.29 -11.16
CA SER A 293 44.74 13.76 -11.38
C SER A 293 45.55 13.33 -10.16
N ARG A 294 46.10 12.12 -10.34
CA ARG A 294 47.25 11.54 -9.61
C ARG A 294 46.88 10.41 -8.60
N LYS A 295 46.60 9.24 -9.11
CA LYS A 295 46.75 7.96 -8.34
C LYS A 295 46.88 6.75 -9.26
N ARG A 296 47.99 6.59 -9.95
CA ARG A 296 48.26 5.33 -10.71
C ARG A 296 49.33 4.46 -10.07
N ARG A 297 50.03 4.89 -9.01
CA ARG A 297 51.19 4.17 -8.43
C ARG A 297 50.95 3.44 -7.11
N ASN A 298 49.87 3.76 -6.39
CA ASN A 298 49.58 3.11 -5.11
C ASN A 298 48.50 1.98 -5.20
N ARG A 299 48.03 1.68 -6.41
CA ARG A 299 46.97 0.63 -6.58
C ARG A 299 47.52 -0.80 -6.57
N ILE A 300 48.80 -1.00 -6.80
CA ILE A 300 49.41 -2.37 -6.84
C ILE A 300 49.77 -2.86 -5.44
N LEU A 301 50.19 -2.01 -4.53
CA LEU A 301 50.48 -2.39 -3.14
C LEU A 301 49.19 -2.57 -2.30
N ALA A 302 48.17 -1.75 -2.57
CA ALA A 302 46.87 -1.89 -1.89
C ALA A 302 46.11 -3.17 -2.29
N ALA A 303 46.26 -3.64 -3.53
CA ALA A 303 45.62 -4.86 -4.00
C ALA A 303 46.18 -6.13 -3.35
N ALA A 304 47.44 -6.15 -3.02
CA ALA A 304 48.07 -7.30 -2.35
C ALA A 304 47.70 -7.39 -0.85
N ILE A 305 47.51 -6.25 -0.18
CA ILE A 305 47.10 -6.17 1.23
C ILE A 305 45.59 -6.46 1.35
N ILE A 306 44.78 -5.97 0.41
CA ILE A 306 43.32 -6.22 0.37
C ILE A 306 43.08 -7.72 0.06
N GLY A 307 43.85 -8.34 -0.82
CA GLY A 307 43.76 -9.78 -1.08
C GLY A 307 44.05 -10.63 0.16
N ALA A 308 45.05 -10.30 0.95
CA ALA A 308 45.37 -11.00 2.21
C ALA A 308 44.31 -10.75 3.31
N ILE A 309 43.75 -9.52 3.37
CA ILE A 309 42.67 -9.18 4.33
C ILE A 309 41.36 -9.88 3.92
N LEU A 310 41.05 -9.94 2.62
CA LEU A 310 39.85 -10.65 2.14
C LEU A 310 39.92 -12.16 2.36
N VAL A 311 41.09 -12.78 2.23
CA VAL A 311 41.29 -14.21 2.58
C VAL A 311 41.18 -14.41 4.09
N ALA A 312 41.78 -13.56 4.91
CA ALA A 312 41.65 -13.62 6.35
C ALA A 312 40.21 -13.32 6.81
N ALA A 313 39.50 -12.34 6.19
CA ALA A 313 38.09 -12.05 6.46
C ALA A 313 37.18 -13.18 6.01
N ALA A 314 37.45 -13.84 4.87
CA ALA A 314 36.71 -15.03 4.43
C ALA A 314 36.87 -16.20 5.39
N VAL A 315 38.09 -16.43 5.91
CA VAL A 315 38.37 -17.51 6.90
C VAL A 315 37.75 -17.15 8.27
N ILE A 316 37.81 -15.89 8.68
CA ILE A 316 37.17 -15.39 9.92
C ILE A 316 35.65 -15.39 9.77
N SER A 317 35.11 -15.04 8.59
CA SER A 317 33.69 -15.13 8.29
C SER A 317 33.18 -16.59 8.29
N LEU A 318 33.99 -17.56 7.91
CA LEU A 318 33.63 -18.99 7.99
C LEU A 318 33.63 -19.54 9.44
N ILE A 319 34.34 -18.86 10.38
CA ILE A 319 34.53 -19.33 11.77
C ILE A 319 33.65 -18.56 12.78
N LEU A 320 33.24 -17.32 12.46
CA LEU A 320 32.59 -16.43 13.40
C LEU A 320 31.18 -15.95 12.96
N VAL A 321 30.56 -16.52 11.90
CA VAL A 321 29.15 -16.27 11.64
C VAL A 321 28.35 -17.26 12.47
N PRO A 322 27.70 -16.82 13.57
CA PRO A 322 26.55 -17.54 14.08
C PRO A 322 25.48 -17.45 12.98
N GLY A 323 24.98 -18.60 12.52
CA GLY A 323 24.04 -18.81 11.45
C GLY A 323 23.37 -17.55 10.91
N GLY A 324 23.75 -17.16 9.68
CA GLY A 324 23.04 -16.11 8.95
C GLY A 324 21.54 -16.44 8.95
N ALA A 325 20.70 -15.43 8.98
CA ALA A 325 19.28 -15.60 8.72
C ALA A 325 19.17 -16.36 7.39
N GLY A 326 18.90 -17.67 7.46
CA GLY A 326 18.72 -18.53 6.30
C GLY A 326 17.58 -17.95 5.47
N GLU A 327 17.58 -18.21 4.17
CA GLU A 327 16.41 -17.91 3.34
C GLU A 327 15.17 -18.39 4.11
N PRO A 328 14.08 -17.59 4.13
CA PRO A 328 12.88 -17.96 4.89
C PRO A 328 12.39 -19.34 4.45
N VAL A 329 12.16 -20.23 5.40
CA VAL A 329 11.68 -21.59 5.18
C VAL A 329 10.36 -21.55 4.42
N THR A 330 10.27 -22.29 3.30
CA THR A 330 9.05 -22.34 2.49
C THR A 330 8.25 -23.60 2.83
N ILE A 331 6.97 -23.45 3.18
CA ILE A 331 6.08 -24.55 3.55
C ILE A 331 4.81 -24.56 2.68
N ALA A 332 4.39 -25.76 2.28
CA ALA A 332 3.11 -26.00 1.60
C ALA A 332 2.18 -26.83 2.49
N VAL A 333 0.90 -26.42 2.56
CA VAL A 333 -0.15 -27.19 3.25
C VAL A 333 -1.11 -27.73 2.20
N LEU A 334 -1.07 -29.04 1.99
CA LEU A 334 -1.91 -29.70 0.99
C LEU A 334 -3.32 -29.96 1.54
N PRO A 335 -4.34 -30.01 0.65
CA PRO A 335 -5.69 -30.42 1.06
C PRO A 335 -5.67 -31.79 1.73
N PHE A 336 -6.21 -31.86 2.93
CA PHE A 336 -6.34 -33.13 3.66
C PHE A 336 -7.30 -34.06 2.93
N GLU A 337 -7.06 -35.35 3.00
CA GLU A 337 -7.92 -36.36 2.41
C GLU A 337 -9.12 -36.64 3.33
N ASP A 338 -10.33 -36.37 2.82
CA ASP A 338 -11.56 -36.65 3.56
C ASP A 338 -11.91 -38.15 3.49
N MET A 339 -12.00 -38.82 4.65
CA MET A 339 -12.27 -40.23 4.80
C MET A 339 -13.59 -40.43 5.58
N GLY A 340 -14.46 -41.32 5.12
CA GLY A 340 -15.72 -41.69 5.80
C GLY A 340 -16.95 -41.68 4.89
N GLU A 341 -18.07 -42.17 5.40
CA GLU A 341 -19.34 -42.41 4.65
C GLU A 341 -20.03 -41.10 4.20
N ARG A 342 -19.65 -39.96 4.75
CA ARG A 342 -20.14 -38.62 4.39
C ARG A 342 -18.96 -37.69 4.19
N ALA A 343 -18.03 -38.04 3.29
CA ALA A 343 -16.94 -37.18 2.95
C ALA A 343 -17.47 -35.85 2.42
N ASP A 344 -17.42 -34.80 3.24
CA ASP A 344 -17.61 -33.42 2.80
C ASP A 344 -16.29 -32.97 2.18
N THR A 345 -16.17 -33.13 0.84
CA THR A 345 -14.94 -32.83 0.11
C THR A 345 -14.44 -31.38 0.29
N ALA A 346 -15.27 -30.53 0.88
CA ALA A 346 -14.93 -29.14 1.23
C ALA A 346 -14.11 -29.04 2.53
N PHE A 347 -14.30 -29.96 3.48
CA PHE A 347 -13.78 -29.78 4.82
C PHE A 347 -12.27 -30.01 4.92
N GLY A 348 -11.73 -31.05 4.30
CA GLY A 348 -10.26 -31.26 4.26
C GLY A 348 -9.51 -30.11 3.58
N GLY A 349 -10.14 -29.49 2.58
CA GLY A 349 -9.65 -28.25 1.98
C GLY A 349 -9.77 -27.03 2.90
N ALA A 350 -10.81 -26.96 3.74
CA ALA A 350 -10.99 -25.89 4.71
C ALA A 350 -9.97 -25.98 5.85
N VAL A 351 -9.71 -27.19 6.36
CA VAL A 351 -8.66 -27.47 7.35
C VAL A 351 -7.29 -27.02 6.86
N ALA A 352 -6.92 -27.39 5.63
CA ALA A 352 -5.65 -26.97 5.04
C ALA A 352 -5.59 -25.46 4.86
N GLY A 353 -6.70 -24.83 4.46
CA GLY A 353 -6.81 -23.38 4.31
C GLY A 353 -6.58 -22.64 5.61
N GLU A 354 -7.15 -23.12 6.71
CA GLU A 354 -6.99 -22.50 8.03
C GLU A 354 -5.56 -22.68 8.56
N ILE A 355 -4.97 -23.88 8.46
CA ILE A 355 -3.56 -24.09 8.83
C ILE A 355 -2.66 -23.15 8.00
N THR A 356 -2.92 -22.98 6.69
CA THR A 356 -2.23 -22.01 5.84
C THR A 356 -2.37 -20.60 6.40
N SER A 357 -3.59 -20.18 6.73
CA SER A 357 -3.90 -18.86 7.30
C SER A 357 -3.13 -18.61 8.61
N GLN A 358 -3.10 -19.58 9.52
CA GLN A 358 -2.38 -19.48 10.78
C GLN A 358 -0.85 -19.35 10.55
N LEU A 359 -0.29 -20.15 9.63
CA LEU A 359 1.14 -20.10 9.32
C LEU A 359 1.57 -18.79 8.64
N THR A 360 0.70 -18.14 7.85
CA THR A 360 1.00 -16.85 7.21
C THR A 360 1.14 -15.69 8.20
N LYS A 361 0.62 -15.84 9.42
CA LYS A 361 0.76 -14.87 10.51
C LYS A 361 2.16 -14.84 11.12
N VAL A 362 3.00 -15.82 10.78
CA VAL A 362 4.34 -16.00 11.37
C VAL A 362 5.39 -15.39 10.47
N GLY A 363 6.14 -14.44 11.01
CA GLY A 363 7.29 -13.85 10.33
C GLY A 363 8.41 -14.88 10.06
N GLY A 364 9.15 -14.70 8.98
CA GLY A 364 10.25 -15.63 8.64
C GLY A 364 9.84 -16.95 7.97
N LEU A 365 8.53 -17.18 7.73
CA LEU A 365 8.03 -18.30 6.94
C LEU A 365 7.48 -17.80 5.58
N ASN A 366 7.84 -18.47 4.50
CA ASN A 366 7.14 -18.36 3.24
C ASN A 366 6.08 -19.47 3.17
N VAL A 367 4.82 -19.11 3.22
CA VAL A 367 3.74 -20.08 3.15
C VAL A 367 3.15 -20.08 1.74
N ILE A 368 3.17 -21.25 1.09
CA ILE A 368 2.55 -21.42 -0.23
C ILE A 368 1.04 -21.19 -0.11
N ALA A 369 0.52 -20.31 -0.95
CA ALA A 369 -0.89 -19.94 -0.91
C ALA A 369 -1.79 -21.17 -1.16
N ARG A 370 -2.99 -21.12 -0.55
CA ARG A 370 -4.00 -22.19 -0.64
C ARG A 370 -4.36 -22.54 -2.09
N SER A 371 -4.48 -21.55 -2.98
CA SER A 371 -4.78 -21.74 -4.40
C SER A 371 -3.79 -22.64 -5.11
N SER A 372 -2.49 -22.49 -4.85
CA SER A 372 -1.44 -23.38 -5.33
C SER A 372 -1.52 -24.77 -4.74
N ALA A 373 -1.74 -24.86 -3.44
CA ALA A 373 -1.80 -26.16 -2.73
C ALA A 373 -3.02 -27.00 -3.17
N MET A 374 -4.16 -26.38 -3.46
CA MET A 374 -5.39 -27.05 -3.94
C MET A 374 -5.23 -27.74 -5.30
N GLN A 375 -4.23 -27.35 -6.11
CA GLN A 375 -3.92 -28.03 -7.38
C GLN A 375 -3.33 -29.44 -7.18
N TYR A 376 -2.96 -29.79 -5.96
CA TYR A 376 -2.42 -31.11 -5.63
C TYR A 376 -3.36 -32.25 -6.07
N LYS A 377 -4.65 -32.14 -5.77
CA LYS A 377 -5.65 -33.19 -6.12
C LYS A 377 -5.76 -33.43 -7.65
N LYS A 378 -5.49 -32.40 -8.46
CA LYS A 378 -5.52 -32.47 -9.93
C LYS A 378 -4.17 -32.90 -10.55
N SER A 379 -3.10 -32.85 -9.78
CA SER A 379 -1.72 -33.03 -10.31
C SER A 379 -1.36 -34.47 -10.63
N GLY A 380 -1.98 -35.44 -9.96
CA GLY A 380 -1.59 -36.86 -10.00
C GLY A 380 -0.20 -37.17 -9.40
N MET A 381 0.45 -36.20 -8.76
CA MET A 381 1.75 -36.35 -8.11
C MET A 381 1.58 -36.79 -6.66
N ASN A 382 2.64 -37.41 -6.09
CA ASN A 382 2.70 -37.57 -4.63
C ASN A 382 3.02 -36.22 -3.95
N ALA A 383 2.76 -36.13 -2.63
CA ALA A 383 2.89 -34.88 -1.88
C ALA A 383 4.30 -34.27 -1.95
N VAL A 384 5.35 -35.09 -1.85
CA VAL A 384 6.75 -34.64 -1.87
C VAL A 384 7.13 -34.08 -3.23
N ASP A 385 6.79 -34.76 -4.33
CA ASP A 385 7.12 -34.31 -5.68
C ASP A 385 6.31 -33.05 -6.06
N PHE A 386 5.06 -33.00 -5.62
CA PHE A 386 4.26 -31.80 -5.78
C PHE A 386 4.85 -30.60 -5.02
N ALA A 387 5.17 -30.76 -3.74
CA ALA A 387 5.79 -29.73 -2.92
C ALA A 387 7.16 -29.28 -3.47
N ARG A 388 7.95 -30.24 -4.01
CA ARG A 388 9.21 -29.93 -4.71
C ARG A 388 8.97 -29.05 -5.94
N SER A 389 7.89 -29.28 -6.68
CA SER A 389 7.51 -28.44 -7.82
C SER A 389 7.10 -27.01 -7.42
N LEU A 390 6.76 -26.80 -6.14
CA LEU A 390 6.46 -25.51 -5.53
C LEU A 390 7.68 -24.86 -4.86
N HIS A 391 8.86 -25.49 -4.93
CA HIS A 391 10.08 -25.08 -4.23
C HIS A 391 9.88 -24.98 -2.70
N ALA A 392 9.00 -25.82 -2.13
CA ALA A 392 8.79 -25.88 -0.70
C ALA A 392 9.88 -26.72 -0.02
N ASP A 393 10.30 -26.30 1.18
CA ASP A 393 11.23 -27.04 2.04
C ASP A 393 10.51 -28.12 2.84
N TYR A 394 9.27 -27.83 3.22
CA TYR A 394 8.40 -28.72 3.97
C TYR A 394 7.01 -28.78 3.35
N VAL A 395 6.34 -29.92 3.54
CA VAL A 395 4.94 -30.10 3.16
C VAL A 395 4.15 -30.70 4.32
N ILE A 396 2.95 -30.17 4.54
CA ILE A 396 1.95 -30.76 5.41
C ILE A 396 0.90 -31.43 4.52
N GLU A 397 0.65 -32.71 4.78
CA GLU A 397 -0.47 -33.46 4.26
C GLU A 397 -1.21 -34.15 5.41
N GLY A 398 -2.33 -34.76 5.17
CA GLY A 398 -3.00 -35.52 6.22
C GLY A 398 -4.36 -36.05 5.80
N THR A 399 -5.04 -36.65 6.76
CA THR A 399 -6.39 -37.21 6.61
C THR A 399 -7.35 -36.63 7.62
N VAL A 400 -8.60 -36.50 7.22
CA VAL A 400 -9.74 -36.14 8.08
C VAL A 400 -10.74 -37.27 8.04
N LEU A 401 -11.01 -37.87 9.18
CA LEU A 401 -12.00 -38.96 9.33
C LEU A 401 -13.18 -38.46 10.15
N TRP A 402 -14.37 -38.63 9.58
CA TRP A 402 -15.62 -38.25 10.21
C TRP A 402 -16.27 -39.43 10.89
N GLY A 403 -16.80 -39.21 12.08
CA GLY A 403 -17.59 -40.18 12.78
C GLY A 403 -18.80 -39.56 13.50
N LYS A 404 -19.85 -40.34 13.71
CA LYS A 404 -20.99 -39.93 14.51
C LYS A 404 -21.19 -40.98 15.61
N LYS A 405 -21.21 -40.52 16.85
CA LYS A 405 -21.52 -41.34 18.02
C LYS A 405 -22.64 -40.65 18.78
N ASP A 406 -23.77 -41.32 18.88
CA ASP A 406 -25.02 -40.76 19.41
C ASP A 406 -25.47 -39.52 18.63
N MET A 407 -25.59 -38.37 19.27
CA MET A 407 -25.94 -37.08 18.62
C MET A 407 -24.71 -36.21 18.35
N THR A 408 -23.51 -36.69 18.66
CA THR A 408 -22.27 -35.93 18.59
C THR A 408 -21.47 -36.29 17.32
N ILE A 409 -21.07 -35.32 16.58
CA ILE A 409 -20.16 -35.46 15.43
C ILE A 409 -18.73 -35.26 15.95
N TRP A 410 -17.86 -36.24 15.70
CA TRP A 410 -16.44 -36.14 16.00
C TRP A 410 -15.61 -36.17 14.72
N VAL A 411 -14.47 -35.55 14.80
CA VAL A 411 -13.52 -35.46 13.68
C VAL A 411 -12.16 -35.91 14.18
N LYS A 412 -11.51 -36.78 13.39
CA LYS A 412 -10.12 -37.14 13.64
C LYS A 412 -9.24 -36.58 12.54
N ILE A 413 -8.30 -35.74 12.92
CA ILE A 413 -7.34 -35.10 12.00
C ILE A 413 -5.98 -35.72 12.26
N THR A 414 -5.34 -36.22 11.19
CA THR A 414 -3.99 -36.82 11.27
C THR A 414 -3.05 -36.08 10.32
N PRO A 415 -2.39 -35.02 10.79
CA PRO A 415 -1.41 -34.28 10.02
C PRO A 415 -0.07 -34.97 9.97
N ASN A 416 0.65 -34.85 8.85
CA ASN A 416 2.00 -35.33 8.64
C ASN A 416 2.85 -34.16 8.11
N LEU A 417 3.95 -33.82 8.79
CA LEU A 417 4.94 -32.87 8.31
C LEU A 417 6.12 -33.61 7.69
N ILE A 418 6.38 -33.35 6.41
CA ILE A 418 7.40 -34.05 5.64
C ILE A 418 8.43 -33.02 5.13
N ARG A 419 9.72 -33.34 5.27
CA ARG A 419 10.79 -32.54 4.67
C ARG A 419 10.96 -32.94 3.21
N VAL A 420 10.82 -31.96 2.31
CA VAL A 420 10.75 -32.21 0.85
C VAL A 420 12.07 -32.70 0.25
N ARG A 421 13.22 -32.23 0.75
CA ARG A 421 14.54 -32.56 0.19
C ARG A 421 14.86 -34.06 0.20
N ASP A 422 14.42 -34.79 1.23
CA ASP A 422 14.76 -36.20 1.47
C ASP A 422 13.51 -37.08 1.69
N GLY A 423 12.31 -36.52 1.69
CA GLY A 423 11.05 -37.25 1.92
C GLY A 423 10.86 -37.72 3.37
N THR A 424 11.67 -37.20 4.30
CA THR A 424 11.59 -37.65 5.71
C THR A 424 10.40 -37.08 6.41
N GLN A 425 9.55 -37.91 7.01
CA GLN A 425 8.50 -37.47 7.91
C GLN A 425 9.14 -36.93 9.20
N VAL A 426 9.00 -35.62 9.43
CA VAL A 426 9.58 -34.91 10.58
C VAL A 426 8.70 -35.02 11.80
N TRP A 427 7.39 -34.98 11.56
CA TRP A 427 6.38 -35.05 12.62
C TRP A 427 5.08 -35.62 12.09
N SER A 428 4.34 -36.31 12.95
CA SER A 428 2.95 -36.71 12.75
C SER A 428 2.30 -36.83 14.12
N ASP A 429 1.04 -36.54 14.17
CA ASP A 429 0.22 -36.69 15.38
C ASP A 429 -1.23 -37.05 14.97
N SER A 430 -2.09 -37.27 15.93
CA SER A 430 -3.49 -37.61 15.68
C SER A 430 -4.37 -36.96 16.73
N TYR A 431 -5.31 -36.16 16.26
CA TYR A 431 -6.25 -35.39 17.06
C TYR A 431 -7.64 -35.93 16.84
N GLU A 432 -8.30 -36.36 17.91
CA GLU A 432 -9.67 -36.83 17.87
C GLU A 432 -10.50 -36.00 18.83
N GLU A 433 -11.30 -35.12 18.25
CA GLU A 433 -12.07 -34.13 18.99
C GLU A 433 -13.51 -34.06 18.49
N VAL A 434 -14.37 -33.55 19.33
CA VAL A 434 -15.74 -33.18 18.93
C VAL A 434 -15.64 -31.99 17.97
N LEU A 435 -16.50 -31.95 16.97
CA LEU A 435 -16.49 -30.89 15.94
C LEU A 435 -16.48 -29.47 16.54
N TYR A 436 -16.90 -29.32 17.78
CA TYR A 436 -17.00 -28.04 18.51
C TYR A 436 -15.67 -27.43 18.97
N ASP A 437 -14.54 -28.13 18.96
CA ASP A 437 -13.23 -27.57 19.36
C ASP A 437 -12.16 -27.67 18.24
N ILE A 438 -12.62 -27.60 17.00
CA ILE A 438 -11.76 -27.77 15.84
C ILE A 438 -10.70 -26.67 15.73
N PHE A 439 -11.04 -25.43 16.12
CA PHE A 439 -10.10 -24.32 16.08
C PHE A 439 -8.87 -24.59 16.96
N GLY A 440 -9.09 -25.03 18.21
CA GLY A 440 -8.00 -25.39 19.12
C GLY A 440 -7.05 -26.42 18.54
N VAL A 441 -7.57 -27.42 17.85
CA VAL A 441 -6.78 -28.45 17.16
C VAL A 441 -5.96 -27.85 16.02
N LEU A 442 -6.54 -26.98 15.19
CA LEU A 442 -5.84 -26.38 14.05
C LEU A 442 -4.72 -25.45 14.50
N VAL A 443 -4.94 -24.71 15.59
CA VAL A 443 -3.91 -23.90 16.24
C VAL A 443 -2.79 -24.77 16.79
N GLU A 444 -3.10 -25.86 17.51
CA GLU A 444 -2.10 -26.77 18.05
C GLU A 444 -1.25 -27.42 16.94
N ILE A 445 -1.87 -27.85 15.85
CA ILE A 445 -1.17 -28.34 14.67
C ILE A 445 -0.20 -27.28 14.14
N SER A 446 -0.67 -26.04 13.95
CA SER A 446 0.15 -24.95 13.42
C SER A 446 1.36 -24.62 14.31
N VAL A 447 1.15 -24.53 15.63
CA VAL A 447 2.23 -24.30 16.63
C VAL A 447 3.25 -25.45 16.61
N LYS A 448 2.81 -26.70 16.55
CA LYS A 448 3.72 -27.88 16.49
C LYS A 448 4.52 -27.88 15.18
N VAL A 449 3.90 -27.55 14.06
CA VAL A 449 4.60 -27.41 12.77
C VAL A 449 5.70 -26.35 12.88
N ILE A 450 5.40 -25.15 13.37
CA ILE A 450 6.38 -24.05 13.55
C ILE A 450 7.55 -24.51 14.41
N HIS A 451 7.28 -25.19 15.51
CA HIS A 451 8.32 -25.72 16.39
C HIS A 451 9.24 -26.74 15.66
N HIS A 452 8.67 -27.68 14.87
CA HIS A 452 9.42 -28.75 14.21
C HIS A 452 10.23 -28.28 13.00
N ILE A 453 9.86 -27.16 12.37
CA ILE A 453 10.65 -26.53 11.31
C ILE A 453 11.76 -25.61 11.84
N GLY A 454 11.85 -25.44 13.16
CA GLY A 454 12.89 -24.64 13.83
C GLY A 454 12.63 -23.13 13.83
N SER A 455 11.44 -22.69 13.51
CA SER A 455 11.04 -21.28 13.63
C SER A 455 10.65 -20.96 15.07
N VAL A 456 10.91 -19.72 15.49
CA VAL A 456 10.58 -19.22 16.82
C VAL A 456 9.45 -18.23 16.69
N LEU A 457 8.33 -18.50 17.38
CA LEU A 457 7.22 -17.56 17.44
C LEU A 457 7.58 -16.42 18.39
N GLU A 458 7.45 -15.18 17.93
CA GLU A 458 7.44 -14.02 18.81
C GLU A 458 6.19 -14.03 19.70
N GLU A 459 6.26 -13.44 20.89
CA GLU A 459 5.13 -13.46 21.83
C GLU A 459 3.85 -12.83 21.23
N LYS A 460 4.00 -11.80 20.40
CA LYS A 460 2.87 -11.17 19.69
C LYS A 460 2.22 -12.11 18.67
N GLU A 461 3.04 -12.82 17.90
CA GLU A 461 2.59 -13.81 16.92
C GLU A 461 1.89 -14.98 17.62
N ARG A 462 2.43 -15.43 18.74
CA ARG A 462 1.85 -16.51 19.55
C ARG A 462 0.46 -16.16 20.05
N VAL A 463 0.28 -14.96 20.62
CA VAL A 463 -1.04 -14.47 21.09
C VAL A 463 -2.02 -14.40 19.93
N TYR A 464 -1.57 -13.90 18.76
CA TYR A 464 -2.43 -13.73 17.59
C TYR A 464 -2.84 -15.05 16.94
N VAL A 465 -1.93 -16.03 16.90
CA VAL A 465 -2.24 -17.39 16.36
C VAL A 465 -3.19 -18.15 17.30
N GLN A 466 -3.08 -17.96 18.63
CA GLN A 466 -3.84 -18.72 19.61
C GLN A 466 -5.24 -18.16 19.91
N ARG A 467 -5.56 -16.94 19.48
CA ARG A 467 -6.86 -16.32 19.75
C ARG A 467 -7.92 -16.88 18.79
N PRO A 468 -9.02 -17.52 19.28
CA PRO A 468 -10.09 -17.95 18.41
C PRO A 468 -10.80 -16.73 17.79
N PRO A 469 -11.11 -16.77 16.48
CA PRO A 469 -11.76 -15.65 15.81
C PRO A 469 -13.24 -15.51 16.18
N THR A 470 -13.83 -16.53 16.78
CA THR A 470 -15.18 -16.58 17.34
C THR A 470 -15.26 -17.69 18.41
N GLU A 471 -16.14 -17.52 19.38
CA GLU A 471 -16.49 -18.59 20.34
C GLU A 471 -17.66 -19.48 19.87
N ASN A 472 -18.23 -19.15 18.70
CA ASN A 472 -19.36 -19.90 18.11
C ASN A 472 -18.85 -20.85 17.02
N ASP A 473 -18.76 -22.14 17.35
CA ASP A 473 -18.22 -23.16 16.45
C ASP A 473 -19.03 -23.30 15.16
N THR A 474 -20.36 -23.12 15.21
CA THR A 474 -21.18 -23.19 14.01
C THR A 474 -20.93 -22.02 13.10
N ALA A 475 -20.77 -20.80 13.65
CA ALA A 475 -20.37 -19.62 12.89
C ALA A 475 -19.00 -19.83 12.24
N TYR A 476 -18.06 -20.41 12.98
CA TYR A 476 -16.73 -20.74 12.43
C TYR A 476 -16.79 -21.74 11.27
N LEU A 477 -17.64 -22.76 11.37
CA LEU A 477 -17.84 -23.73 10.29
C LEU A 477 -18.42 -23.07 9.02
N MET A 478 -19.38 -22.16 9.17
CA MET A 478 -19.95 -21.40 8.03
C MET A 478 -18.88 -20.50 7.39
N TYR A 479 -18.09 -19.83 8.20
CA TYR A 479 -16.93 -19.05 7.73
C TYR A 479 -15.96 -19.91 6.89
N LEU A 480 -15.58 -21.09 7.37
CA LEU A 480 -14.69 -22.00 6.64
C LEU A 480 -15.29 -22.45 5.29
N ARG A 481 -16.61 -22.71 5.25
CA ARG A 481 -17.33 -23.03 4.01
C ARG A 481 -17.36 -21.85 3.03
N GLY A 482 -17.61 -20.65 3.53
CA GLY A 482 -17.55 -19.43 2.72
C GLY A 482 -16.17 -19.27 2.04
N GLY A 483 -15.10 -19.48 2.80
CA GLY A 483 -13.74 -19.48 2.28
C GLY A 483 -13.46 -20.56 1.23
N TYR A 484 -14.09 -21.72 1.36
CA TYR A 484 -13.98 -22.77 0.34
C TYR A 484 -14.61 -22.31 -1.00
N TYR A 485 -15.84 -21.79 -0.98
CA TYR A 485 -16.52 -21.35 -2.19
C TYR A 485 -15.80 -20.18 -2.86
N LEU A 486 -15.41 -19.17 -2.10
CA LEU A 486 -14.71 -18.00 -2.64
C LEU A 486 -13.33 -18.35 -3.25
N GLY A 487 -12.67 -19.39 -2.71
CA GLY A 487 -11.39 -19.86 -3.22
C GLY A 487 -11.49 -20.88 -4.37
N ARG A 488 -12.69 -21.36 -4.72
CA ARG A 488 -12.89 -22.40 -5.73
C ARG A 488 -12.89 -21.83 -7.14
N SER A 489 -13.65 -20.77 -7.36
CA SER A 489 -13.72 -20.02 -8.61
C SER A 489 -14.19 -18.59 -8.34
N TRP A 490 -14.11 -17.75 -9.38
CA TRP A 490 -14.72 -16.41 -9.35
C TRP A 490 -16.06 -16.37 -10.08
N ASP A 491 -16.65 -17.53 -10.33
CA ASP A 491 -17.96 -17.62 -10.94
C ASP A 491 -19.02 -17.03 -10.00
N ARG A 492 -20.01 -16.39 -10.58
CA ARG A 492 -21.10 -15.74 -9.85
C ARG A 492 -21.73 -16.65 -8.79
N GLN A 493 -21.99 -17.91 -9.15
CA GLN A 493 -22.62 -18.88 -8.24
C GLN A 493 -21.77 -19.18 -7.00
N ASP A 494 -20.45 -19.32 -7.15
CA ASP A 494 -19.53 -19.58 -6.05
C ASP A 494 -19.43 -18.39 -5.11
N ILE A 495 -19.42 -17.17 -5.67
CA ILE A 495 -19.38 -15.93 -4.87
C ILE A 495 -20.71 -15.76 -4.11
N GLU A 496 -21.85 -16.06 -4.73
CA GLU A 496 -23.17 -16.02 -4.07
C GLU A 496 -23.25 -17.03 -2.90
N LEU A 497 -22.76 -18.26 -3.09
CA LEU A 497 -22.65 -19.25 -2.02
C LEU A 497 -21.70 -18.81 -0.89
N ALA A 498 -20.58 -18.17 -1.23
CA ALA A 498 -19.68 -17.62 -0.23
C ALA A 498 -20.35 -16.52 0.60
N ILE A 499 -21.08 -15.61 -0.05
CA ILE A 499 -21.86 -14.56 0.63
C ILE A 499 -22.89 -15.17 1.58
N GLU A 500 -23.63 -16.20 1.14
CA GLU A 500 -24.63 -16.90 1.97
C GLU A 500 -23.97 -17.50 3.22
N MET A 501 -22.86 -18.21 3.07
CA MET A 501 -22.15 -18.82 4.19
C MET A 501 -21.57 -17.78 5.16
N TYR A 502 -20.96 -16.70 4.65
CA TYR A 502 -20.44 -15.64 5.51
C TYR A 502 -21.56 -14.87 6.20
N GLN A 503 -22.70 -14.65 5.54
CA GLN A 503 -23.87 -14.03 6.15
C GLN A 503 -24.41 -14.89 7.29
N GLU A 504 -24.54 -16.21 7.08
CA GLU A 504 -24.94 -17.13 8.14
C GLU A 504 -23.95 -17.12 9.31
N ALA A 505 -22.66 -17.03 9.03
CA ALA A 505 -21.64 -16.94 10.08
C ALA A 505 -21.82 -15.69 10.97
N VAL A 506 -22.06 -14.51 10.36
CA VAL A 506 -22.26 -13.27 11.13
C VAL A 506 -23.64 -13.16 11.77
N ASP A 507 -24.64 -13.88 11.26
CA ASP A 507 -25.97 -13.98 11.89
C ASP A 507 -25.91 -14.87 13.14
N LEU A 508 -25.09 -15.93 13.12
CA LEU A 508 -24.83 -16.82 14.25
C LEU A 508 -23.93 -16.18 15.31
N ASP A 509 -22.97 -15.35 14.90
CA ASP A 509 -22.11 -14.58 15.80
C ASP A 509 -21.92 -13.14 15.27
N PRO A 510 -22.71 -12.18 15.77
CA PRO A 510 -22.61 -10.77 15.36
C PRO A 510 -21.29 -10.05 15.73
N ASP A 511 -20.41 -10.67 16.51
CA ASP A 511 -19.11 -10.16 16.89
C ASP A 511 -17.94 -10.84 16.14
N PHE A 512 -18.25 -11.66 15.14
CA PHE A 512 -17.26 -12.36 14.33
C PHE A 512 -16.61 -11.44 13.28
N ALA A 513 -15.63 -10.65 13.68
CA ALA A 513 -14.95 -9.65 12.83
C ALA A 513 -14.39 -10.22 11.52
N LEU A 514 -13.74 -11.38 11.58
CA LEU A 514 -13.11 -12.00 10.41
C LEU A 514 -14.16 -12.42 9.35
N ALA A 515 -15.33 -12.91 9.78
CA ALA A 515 -16.42 -13.26 8.85
C ALA A 515 -16.98 -12.02 8.15
N TYR A 516 -17.11 -10.89 8.85
CA TYR A 516 -17.49 -9.61 8.24
C TYR A 516 -16.45 -9.13 7.20
N ALA A 517 -15.16 -9.31 7.47
CA ALA A 517 -14.12 -8.94 6.52
C ALA A 517 -14.27 -9.70 5.20
N TRP A 518 -14.45 -11.02 5.26
CA TRP A 518 -14.59 -11.83 4.07
C TRP A 518 -15.96 -11.68 3.39
N LEU A 519 -17.02 -11.35 4.14
CA LEU A 519 -18.31 -10.94 3.57
C LEU A 519 -18.16 -9.67 2.73
N SER A 520 -17.39 -8.69 3.23
CA SER A 520 -17.06 -7.47 2.49
C SER A 520 -16.30 -7.76 1.20
N ASP A 521 -15.30 -8.65 1.25
CA ASP A 521 -14.52 -9.01 0.06
C ASP A 521 -15.39 -9.73 -0.98
N ALA A 522 -16.27 -10.64 -0.55
CA ALA A 522 -17.21 -11.32 -1.45
C ALA A 522 -18.18 -10.33 -2.13
N HIS A 523 -18.73 -9.35 -1.39
CA HIS A 523 -19.54 -8.28 -1.98
C HIS A 523 -18.74 -7.39 -2.93
N SER A 524 -17.50 -7.03 -2.57
CA SER A 524 -16.60 -6.25 -3.41
C SER A 524 -16.25 -6.98 -4.70
N THR A 525 -16.13 -8.30 -4.65
CA THR A 525 -15.88 -9.15 -5.82
C THR A 525 -17.08 -9.19 -6.76
N MET A 526 -18.31 -9.35 -6.25
CA MET A 526 -19.53 -9.24 -7.06
C MET A 526 -19.61 -7.91 -7.82
N TYR A 527 -19.24 -6.82 -7.15
CA TYR A 527 -19.21 -5.48 -7.75
C TYR A 527 -18.09 -5.34 -8.79
N ARG A 528 -16.89 -5.81 -8.50
CA ARG A 528 -15.69 -5.72 -9.34
C ARG A 528 -15.81 -6.53 -10.61
N GLU A 529 -16.36 -7.75 -10.52
CA GLU A 529 -16.53 -8.65 -11.67
C GLU A 529 -17.80 -8.34 -12.49
N PHE A 530 -18.46 -7.20 -12.23
CA PHE A 530 -19.65 -6.73 -12.95
C PHE A 530 -20.90 -7.61 -12.82
N TYR A 531 -20.95 -8.54 -11.86
CA TYR A 531 -22.13 -9.37 -11.61
C TYR A 531 -23.27 -8.58 -10.96
N ASP A 532 -22.94 -7.65 -10.06
CA ASP A 532 -23.90 -6.74 -9.44
C ASP A 532 -23.19 -5.42 -9.08
N ARG A 533 -23.34 -4.41 -9.96
CA ARG A 533 -22.66 -3.10 -9.81
C ARG A 533 -23.60 -2.02 -9.28
N THR A 534 -24.54 -2.40 -8.41
CA THR A 534 -25.45 -1.48 -7.76
C THR A 534 -24.78 -0.76 -6.59
N GLU A 535 -25.27 0.45 -6.27
CA GLU A 535 -24.87 1.20 -5.08
C GLU A 535 -25.12 0.37 -3.80
N ASN A 536 -26.25 -0.33 -3.73
CA ASN A 536 -26.56 -1.23 -2.63
C ASN A 536 -25.49 -2.30 -2.41
N ARG A 537 -24.91 -2.87 -3.49
CA ARG A 537 -23.84 -3.86 -3.38
C ARG A 537 -22.57 -3.26 -2.78
N ALA A 538 -22.23 -2.05 -3.22
CA ALA A 538 -21.10 -1.31 -2.67
C ALA A 538 -21.31 -0.95 -1.19
N ASP A 539 -22.52 -0.54 -0.80
CA ASP A 539 -22.88 -0.23 0.59
C ASP A 539 -22.79 -1.46 1.50
N LEU A 540 -23.23 -2.64 1.02
CA LEU A 540 -23.08 -3.89 1.75
C LEU A 540 -21.61 -4.23 2.00
N ALA A 541 -20.76 -4.10 0.97
CA ALA A 541 -19.32 -4.32 1.11
C ALA A 541 -18.72 -3.36 2.15
N LYS A 542 -19.02 -2.06 2.06
CA LYS A 542 -18.51 -1.05 2.99
C LYS A 542 -18.98 -1.29 4.42
N SER A 543 -20.27 -1.56 4.59
CA SER A 543 -20.87 -1.79 5.90
C SER A 543 -20.26 -2.99 6.62
N ALA A 544 -20.00 -4.07 5.88
CA ALA A 544 -19.34 -5.25 6.42
C ALA A 544 -17.88 -4.96 6.82
N ALA A 545 -17.09 -4.28 5.97
CA ALA A 545 -15.71 -3.89 6.31
C ALA A 545 -15.67 -2.98 7.55
N ASP A 546 -16.54 -1.97 7.60
CA ASP A 546 -16.63 -1.06 8.75
C ASP A 546 -17.04 -1.78 10.04
N LYS A 547 -17.93 -2.79 9.95
CA LYS A 547 -18.28 -3.59 11.11
C LYS A 547 -17.10 -4.43 11.57
N ALA A 548 -16.35 -5.06 10.67
CA ALA A 548 -15.13 -5.80 10.99
C ALA A 548 -14.12 -4.93 11.73
N LEU A 549 -13.82 -3.72 11.21
CA LEU A 549 -12.88 -2.79 11.82
C LEU A 549 -13.38 -2.17 13.14
N ARG A 550 -14.70 -2.04 13.33
CA ARG A 550 -15.25 -1.65 14.65
C ARG A 550 -15.07 -2.73 15.70
N LEU A 551 -15.15 -3.99 15.30
CA LEU A 551 -14.95 -5.12 16.22
C LEU A 551 -13.47 -5.36 16.51
N GLU A 552 -12.64 -5.33 15.47
CA GLU A 552 -11.20 -5.52 15.55
C GLU A 552 -10.48 -4.51 14.65
N PRO A 553 -10.07 -3.34 15.20
CA PRO A 553 -9.46 -2.25 14.43
C PRO A 553 -8.14 -2.61 13.72
N ASP A 554 -7.40 -3.59 14.23
CA ASP A 554 -6.10 -4.00 13.68
C ASP A 554 -6.17 -5.30 12.86
N LEU A 555 -7.38 -5.79 12.52
CA LEU A 555 -7.57 -7.02 11.78
C LEU A 555 -7.06 -6.87 10.32
N PRO A 556 -5.97 -7.56 9.93
CA PRO A 556 -5.39 -7.38 8.59
C PRO A 556 -6.34 -7.72 7.46
N ASP A 557 -7.18 -8.74 7.65
CA ASP A 557 -8.18 -9.18 6.67
C ASP A 557 -9.26 -8.10 6.45
N ALA A 558 -9.63 -7.35 7.49
CA ALA A 558 -10.56 -6.23 7.35
C ALA A 558 -9.95 -5.06 6.57
N HIS A 559 -8.68 -4.76 6.80
CA HIS A 559 -7.94 -3.77 6.01
C HIS A 559 -7.76 -4.22 4.55
N LEU A 560 -7.49 -5.51 4.31
CA LEU A 560 -7.45 -6.07 2.96
C LEU A 560 -8.81 -5.90 2.26
N ALA A 561 -9.90 -6.29 2.92
CA ALA A 561 -11.26 -6.18 2.39
C ALA A 561 -11.66 -4.73 2.10
N LEU A 562 -11.34 -3.79 3.01
CA LEU A 562 -11.58 -2.36 2.79
C LEU A 562 -10.71 -1.82 1.65
N GLY A 563 -9.47 -2.27 1.52
CA GLY A 563 -8.59 -1.96 0.40
C GLY A 563 -9.18 -2.45 -0.93
N MET A 564 -9.73 -3.66 -0.97
CA MET A 564 -10.41 -4.21 -2.15
C MET A 564 -11.71 -3.47 -2.49
N TYR A 565 -12.47 -3.04 -1.48
CA TYR A 565 -13.62 -2.17 -1.67
C TYR A 565 -13.21 -0.84 -2.35
N TYR A 566 -12.20 -0.14 -1.84
CA TYR A 566 -11.72 1.10 -2.46
C TYR A 566 -11.13 0.87 -3.86
N TYR A 567 -10.46 -0.27 -4.08
CA TYR A 567 -10.00 -0.67 -5.40
C TYR A 567 -11.17 -0.83 -6.39
N SER A 568 -12.27 -1.43 -5.94
CA SER A 568 -13.48 -1.64 -6.75
C SER A 568 -14.17 -0.32 -7.13
N LEU A 569 -14.08 0.70 -6.26
CA LEU A 569 -14.63 2.04 -6.48
C LEU A 569 -13.66 3.02 -7.15
N MET A 570 -12.51 2.55 -7.65
CA MET A 570 -11.50 3.41 -8.31
C MET A 570 -10.95 4.51 -7.39
N MET A 571 -10.72 4.18 -6.11
CA MET A 571 -10.12 5.07 -5.10
C MET A 571 -8.71 4.58 -4.72
N PRO A 572 -7.70 4.78 -5.58
CA PRO A 572 -6.41 4.10 -5.46
C PRO A 572 -5.62 4.50 -4.21
N ASP A 573 -5.68 5.75 -3.77
CA ASP A 573 -4.95 6.20 -2.58
C ASP A 573 -5.51 5.56 -1.31
N SER A 574 -6.84 5.52 -1.17
CA SER A 574 -7.50 4.84 -0.06
C SER A 574 -7.22 3.33 -0.08
N ALA A 575 -7.26 2.71 -1.27
CA ALA A 575 -6.94 1.30 -1.43
C ALA A 575 -5.50 0.98 -0.98
N LEU A 576 -4.51 1.75 -1.46
CA LEU A 576 -3.10 1.55 -1.10
C LEU A 576 -2.83 1.80 0.38
N HIS A 577 -3.54 2.74 0.99
CA HIS A 577 -3.45 2.99 2.42
C HIS A 577 -3.84 1.74 3.23
N GLU A 578 -5.03 1.21 2.99
CA GLU A 578 -5.52 0.03 3.71
C GLU A 578 -4.67 -1.22 3.43
N LEU A 579 -4.30 -1.43 2.17
CA LEU A 579 -3.42 -2.54 1.79
C LEU A 579 -2.02 -2.43 2.42
N ALA A 580 -1.51 -1.22 2.66
CA ALA A 580 -0.25 -1.05 3.37
C ALA A 580 -0.37 -1.41 4.85
N VAL A 581 -1.52 -1.15 5.49
CA VAL A 581 -1.79 -1.60 6.86
C VAL A 581 -1.82 -3.13 6.91
N ALA A 582 -2.63 -3.76 6.04
CA ALA A 582 -2.72 -5.22 5.96
C ALA A 582 -1.34 -5.89 5.75
N ARG A 583 -0.50 -5.32 4.85
CA ARG A 583 0.84 -5.85 4.54
C ARG A 583 1.79 -5.83 5.72
N ARG A 584 1.70 -4.85 6.62
CA ARG A 584 2.57 -4.79 7.82
C ARG A 584 2.34 -5.99 8.73
N SER A 585 1.10 -6.39 8.88
CA SER A 585 0.73 -7.50 9.78
C SER A 585 0.83 -8.87 9.10
N GLN A 586 0.70 -8.93 7.75
CA GLN A 586 0.78 -10.16 6.96
C GLN A 586 1.76 -9.97 5.78
N PRO A 587 3.07 -9.84 6.02
CA PRO A 587 4.07 -9.54 4.98
C PRO A 587 4.28 -10.67 3.96
N ASN A 588 3.75 -11.86 4.20
CA ASN A 588 3.85 -13.03 3.32
C ASN A 588 2.49 -13.43 2.71
N ASN A 589 1.49 -12.57 2.78
CA ASN A 589 0.20 -12.82 2.16
C ASN A 589 0.23 -12.44 0.66
N SER A 590 0.10 -13.42 -0.22
CA SER A 590 0.15 -13.24 -1.69
C SER A 590 -0.99 -12.34 -2.21
N GLU A 591 -2.16 -12.37 -1.58
CA GLU A 591 -3.34 -11.61 -2.02
C GLU A 591 -3.14 -10.10 -1.80
N ILE A 592 -2.48 -9.72 -0.71
CA ILE A 592 -2.15 -8.31 -0.44
C ILE A 592 -1.22 -7.75 -1.53
N TYR A 593 -0.19 -8.51 -1.91
CA TYR A 593 0.71 -8.09 -3.00
C TYR A 593 0.00 -8.03 -4.34
N ALA A 594 -0.88 -8.98 -4.65
CA ALA A 594 -1.68 -8.97 -5.87
C ALA A 594 -2.64 -7.76 -5.91
N ALA A 595 -3.28 -7.44 -4.78
CA ALA A 595 -4.14 -6.26 -4.64
C ALA A 595 -3.37 -4.95 -4.86
N ILE A 596 -2.20 -4.78 -4.21
CA ILE A 596 -1.32 -3.62 -4.40
C ILE A 596 -0.92 -3.51 -5.88
N ALA A 597 -0.52 -4.62 -6.49
CA ALA A 597 -0.13 -4.66 -7.90
C ALA A 597 -1.28 -4.23 -8.82
N GLY A 598 -2.51 -4.69 -8.56
CA GLY A 598 -3.70 -4.30 -9.30
C GLY A 598 -3.96 -2.80 -9.24
N VAL A 599 -3.87 -2.21 -8.05
CA VAL A 599 -4.01 -0.75 -7.88
C VAL A 599 -2.92 0.01 -8.63
N GLN A 600 -1.64 -0.42 -8.51
CA GLN A 600 -0.51 0.21 -9.19
C GLN A 600 -0.64 0.11 -10.71
N ARG A 601 -1.09 -1.04 -11.24
CA ARG A 601 -1.35 -1.24 -12.66
C ARG A 601 -2.41 -0.27 -13.18
N ARG A 602 -3.53 -0.11 -12.46
CA ARG A 602 -4.58 0.86 -12.83
C ARG A 602 -4.08 2.30 -12.87
N ARG A 603 -3.22 2.67 -11.92
CA ARG A 603 -2.56 4.01 -11.91
C ARG A 603 -1.52 4.20 -13.02
N GLY A 604 -1.21 3.18 -13.79
CA GLY A 604 -0.15 3.22 -14.82
C GLY A 604 1.28 3.03 -14.26
N ASN A 605 1.43 2.71 -13.00
CA ASN A 605 2.72 2.40 -12.36
C ASN A 605 3.13 0.95 -12.68
N ILE A 606 3.34 0.67 -13.97
CA ILE A 606 3.48 -0.69 -14.52
C ILE A 606 4.64 -1.45 -13.88
N ASP A 607 5.81 -0.83 -13.69
CA ASP A 607 6.98 -1.49 -13.10
C ASP A 607 6.72 -1.91 -11.64
N SER A 608 6.12 -1.03 -10.84
CA SER A 608 5.73 -1.36 -9.46
C SER A 608 4.66 -2.46 -9.42
N ALA A 609 3.73 -2.48 -10.37
CA ALA A 609 2.74 -3.55 -10.49
C ALA A 609 3.43 -4.90 -10.79
N ILE A 610 4.37 -4.94 -11.74
CA ILE A 610 5.14 -6.15 -12.07
C ILE A 610 5.89 -6.67 -10.84
N GLU A 611 6.60 -5.79 -10.12
CA GLU A 611 7.35 -6.18 -8.92
C GLU A 611 6.45 -6.84 -7.87
N ASN A 612 5.31 -6.22 -7.56
CA ASN A 612 4.38 -6.76 -6.58
C ASN A 612 3.68 -8.05 -7.07
N TYR A 613 3.32 -8.14 -8.37
CA TYR A 613 2.78 -9.40 -8.92
C TYR A 613 3.82 -10.53 -8.90
N LEU A 614 5.10 -10.26 -9.20
CA LEU A 614 6.16 -11.27 -9.10
C LEU A 614 6.34 -11.74 -7.66
N LYS A 615 6.26 -10.82 -6.67
CA LYS A 615 6.25 -11.21 -5.26
C LYS A 615 5.03 -12.05 -4.91
N ALA A 616 3.83 -11.65 -5.34
CA ALA A 616 2.62 -12.43 -5.14
C ALA A 616 2.75 -13.84 -5.75
N PHE A 617 3.26 -13.95 -6.97
CA PHE A 617 3.46 -15.23 -7.65
C PHE A 617 4.54 -16.09 -6.99
N SER A 618 5.59 -15.51 -6.40
CA SER A 618 6.57 -16.26 -5.62
C SER A 618 5.97 -16.93 -4.38
N LEU A 619 4.93 -16.31 -3.80
CA LEU A 619 4.17 -16.85 -2.66
C LEU A 619 3.03 -17.80 -3.10
N ASP A 620 2.61 -17.71 -4.37
CA ASP A 620 1.53 -18.52 -4.96
C ASP A 620 1.90 -18.98 -6.39
N PRO A 621 2.90 -19.86 -6.54
CA PRO A 621 3.51 -20.17 -7.83
C PRO A 621 2.64 -21.02 -8.76
N ARG A 622 1.50 -21.55 -8.29
CA ARG A 622 0.52 -22.28 -9.11
C ARG A 622 -0.81 -21.54 -9.27
N SER A 623 -0.82 -20.24 -9.00
CA SER A 623 -1.95 -19.41 -9.36
C SER A 623 -1.89 -19.03 -10.84
N TYR A 624 -2.76 -19.62 -11.63
CA TYR A 624 -2.91 -19.25 -13.04
C TYR A 624 -3.35 -17.79 -13.21
N LEU A 625 -4.14 -17.27 -12.24
CA LEU A 625 -4.59 -15.88 -12.24
C LEU A 625 -3.41 -14.91 -12.05
N LYS A 626 -2.53 -15.16 -11.08
CA LYS A 626 -1.34 -14.33 -10.86
C LYS A 626 -0.36 -14.40 -12.04
N ALA A 627 -0.18 -15.60 -12.64
CA ALA A 627 0.60 -15.75 -13.85
C ALA A 627 -0.01 -14.95 -15.02
N PHE A 628 -1.33 -14.96 -15.17
CA PHE A 628 -2.03 -14.16 -16.15
C PHE A 628 -1.91 -12.65 -15.90
N ASP A 629 -2.06 -12.21 -14.64
CA ASP A 629 -1.91 -10.80 -14.27
C ASP A 629 -0.50 -10.27 -14.58
N ILE A 630 0.53 -11.07 -14.35
CA ILE A 630 1.91 -10.75 -14.75
C ILE A 630 2.00 -10.64 -16.28
N SER A 631 1.47 -11.64 -17.00
CA SER A 631 1.44 -11.63 -18.46
C SER A 631 0.73 -10.40 -19.00
N TYR A 632 -0.47 -10.11 -18.49
CA TYR A 632 -1.25 -8.93 -18.85
C TYR A 632 -0.46 -7.64 -18.62
N THR A 633 0.21 -7.54 -17.48
CA THR A 633 0.97 -6.35 -17.10
C THR A 633 2.21 -6.15 -17.96
N TYR A 634 2.94 -7.24 -18.31
CA TYR A 634 4.01 -7.18 -19.31
C TYR A 634 3.49 -6.83 -20.72
N GLY A 635 2.30 -7.31 -21.08
CA GLY A 635 1.64 -6.95 -22.33
C GLY A 635 1.33 -5.45 -22.41
N LEU A 636 0.85 -4.83 -21.34
CA LEU A 636 0.65 -3.37 -21.26
C LEU A 636 1.96 -2.59 -21.44
N LYS A 637 3.08 -3.16 -21.05
CA LYS A 637 4.42 -2.61 -21.24
C LYS A 637 5.00 -2.93 -22.64
N ARG A 638 4.31 -3.74 -23.42
CA ARG A 638 4.74 -4.29 -24.73
C ARG A 638 5.97 -5.21 -24.65
N GLU A 639 6.24 -5.78 -23.49
CA GLU A 639 7.25 -6.82 -23.30
C GLU A 639 6.65 -8.20 -23.60
N TYR A 640 6.27 -8.42 -24.88
CA TYR A 640 5.44 -9.54 -25.33
C TYR A 640 6.08 -10.92 -25.11
N SER A 641 7.41 -11.03 -25.13
CA SER A 641 8.11 -12.28 -24.85
C SER A 641 7.85 -12.74 -23.41
N LEU A 642 8.07 -11.85 -22.43
CA LEU A 642 7.80 -12.14 -21.02
C LEU A 642 6.30 -12.38 -20.77
N ALA A 643 5.43 -11.60 -21.45
CA ALA A 643 3.99 -11.82 -21.39
C ALA A 643 3.62 -13.23 -21.86
N SER A 644 4.20 -13.70 -22.97
CA SER A 644 3.97 -15.05 -23.51
C SER A 644 4.46 -16.14 -22.55
N ASP A 645 5.64 -15.98 -21.92
CA ASP A 645 6.21 -16.95 -20.99
C ASP A 645 5.31 -17.17 -19.76
N TYR A 646 4.79 -16.07 -19.19
CA TYR A 646 3.86 -16.18 -18.06
C TYR A 646 2.50 -16.71 -18.46
N LEU A 647 2.06 -16.45 -19.69
CA LEU A 647 0.81 -17.01 -20.20
C LEU A 647 0.93 -18.52 -20.45
N ASP A 648 2.10 -19.00 -20.89
CA ASP A 648 2.39 -20.43 -20.98
C ASP A 648 2.36 -21.11 -19.61
N ARG A 649 2.85 -20.43 -18.56
CA ARG A 649 2.71 -20.92 -17.18
C ARG A 649 1.23 -20.97 -16.78
N ALA A 650 0.44 -19.93 -17.05
CA ALA A 650 -1.00 -19.93 -16.76
C ALA A 650 -1.71 -21.10 -17.45
N ILE A 651 -1.44 -21.34 -18.74
CA ILE A 651 -2.00 -22.47 -19.51
C ILE A 651 -1.53 -23.82 -18.93
N SER A 652 -0.26 -23.93 -18.49
CA SER A 652 0.25 -25.18 -17.91
C SER A 652 -0.41 -25.49 -16.55
N ILE A 653 -0.79 -24.46 -15.80
CA ILE A 653 -1.46 -24.61 -14.50
C ILE A 653 -2.95 -24.91 -14.68
N ALA A 654 -3.63 -24.19 -15.57
CA ALA A 654 -5.06 -24.33 -15.87
C ALA A 654 -5.28 -24.49 -17.38
N PRO A 655 -5.07 -25.71 -17.93
CA PRO A 655 -5.17 -25.96 -19.36
C PRO A 655 -6.61 -25.94 -19.90
N ASP A 656 -7.59 -25.90 -19.03
CA ASP A 656 -9.01 -25.78 -19.28
C ASP A 656 -9.54 -24.32 -19.16
N TRP A 657 -8.67 -23.33 -18.93
CA TRP A 657 -9.06 -21.93 -18.80
C TRP A 657 -9.01 -21.19 -20.15
N PRO A 658 -10.16 -20.80 -20.72
CA PRO A 658 -10.25 -20.28 -22.09
C PRO A 658 -9.51 -18.97 -22.30
N LEU A 659 -9.57 -18.05 -21.32
CA LEU A 659 -9.04 -16.70 -21.44
C LEU A 659 -7.54 -16.69 -21.73
N ALA A 660 -6.78 -17.62 -21.14
CA ALA A 660 -5.34 -17.72 -21.37
C ALA A 660 -5.00 -17.98 -22.85
N TYR A 661 -5.76 -18.83 -23.52
CA TYR A 661 -5.55 -19.09 -24.96
C TYR A 661 -5.96 -17.91 -25.83
N VAL A 662 -7.06 -17.26 -25.49
CA VAL A 662 -7.51 -16.05 -26.18
C VAL A 662 -6.45 -14.95 -26.11
N TYR A 663 -5.92 -14.68 -24.92
CA TYR A 663 -4.83 -13.71 -24.75
C TYR A 663 -3.53 -14.14 -25.43
N LYS A 664 -3.23 -15.43 -25.47
CA LYS A 664 -2.05 -15.93 -26.19
C LYS A 664 -2.18 -15.70 -27.69
N ALA A 665 -3.35 -15.92 -28.25
CA ALA A 665 -3.63 -15.59 -29.64
C ALA A 665 -3.49 -14.08 -29.91
N TRP A 666 -3.99 -13.24 -28.99
CA TRP A 666 -3.80 -11.78 -29.06
C TRP A 666 -2.32 -11.40 -29.04
N LEU A 667 -1.51 -12.00 -28.16
CA LEU A 667 -0.07 -11.71 -28.12
C LEU A 667 0.64 -12.05 -29.43
N CYS A 668 0.25 -13.14 -30.13
CA CYS A 668 0.79 -13.44 -31.45
C CYS A 668 0.49 -12.35 -32.48
N LEU A 669 -0.70 -11.72 -32.40
CA LEU A 669 -1.06 -10.60 -33.27
C LEU A 669 -0.32 -9.32 -32.90
N PHE A 670 -0.22 -9.02 -31.61
CA PHE A 670 0.45 -7.80 -31.13
C PHE A 670 1.97 -7.85 -31.33
N ALA A 671 2.60 -8.97 -31.00
CA ALA A 671 4.06 -9.10 -31.07
C ALA A 671 4.59 -9.23 -32.50
N GLU A 672 3.93 -10.01 -33.34
CA GLU A 672 4.47 -10.44 -34.61
C GLU A 672 3.55 -10.15 -35.83
N GLY A 673 2.32 -9.72 -35.60
CA GLY A 673 1.32 -9.60 -36.65
C GLY A 673 0.91 -10.96 -37.27
N SER A 674 1.16 -12.07 -36.56
CA SER A 674 1.03 -13.42 -37.12
C SER A 674 -0.37 -14.01 -36.92
N LYS A 675 -1.25 -13.88 -37.94
CA LYS A 675 -2.57 -14.52 -37.95
C LYS A 675 -2.46 -16.05 -37.89
N GLN A 676 -1.44 -16.65 -38.54
CA GLN A 676 -1.23 -18.08 -38.53
C GLN A 676 -0.93 -18.64 -37.15
N LYS A 677 -0.03 -17.99 -36.39
CA LYS A 677 0.29 -18.42 -35.00
C LYS A 677 -0.92 -18.25 -34.08
N ALA A 678 -1.64 -17.15 -34.21
CA ALA A 678 -2.85 -16.91 -33.42
C ALA A 678 -3.94 -17.98 -33.69
N ALA A 679 -4.16 -18.33 -34.95
CA ALA A 679 -5.11 -19.37 -35.32
C ALA A 679 -4.69 -20.76 -34.78
N ALA A 680 -3.41 -21.11 -34.84
CA ALA A 680 -2.89 -22.37 -34.25
C ALA A 680 -3.10 -22.47 -32.75
N VAL A 681 -2.95 -21.35 -32.01
CA VAL A 681 -3.24 -21.30 -30.55
C VAL A 681 -4.72 -21.59 -30.27
N LEU A 682 -5.63 -20.99 -31.04
CA LEU A 682 -7.08 -21.20 -30.89
C LEU A 682 -7.51 -22.62 -31.32
N GLU A 683 -6.87 -23.19 -32.33
CA GLU A 683 -7.09 -24.57 -32.74
C GLU A 683 -6.68 -25.54 -31.64
N GLN A 684 -5.52 -25.32 -31.00
CA GLN A 684 -5.11 -26.09 -29.85
C GLN A 684 -6.10 -25.97 -28.69
N ALA A 685 -6.59 -24.74 -28.40
CA ALA A 685 -7.57 -24.48 -27.36
C ALA A 685 -8.88 -25.24 -27.60
N SER A 686 -9.37 -25.29 -28.85
CA SER A 686 -10.65 -25.91 -29.21
C SER A 686 -10.73 -27.41 -28.90
N THR A 687 -9.60 -28.08 -28.68
CA THR A 687 -9.54 -29.49 -28.26
C THR A 687 -9.80 -29.66 -26.75
N ARG A 688 -9.82 -28.58 -25.98
CA ARG A 688 -9.91 -28.59 -24.51
C ARG A 688 -11.04 -27.73 -23.96
N VAL A 689 -11.38 -26.64 -24.66
CA VAL A 689 -12.34 -25.62 -24.18
C VAL A 689 -13.24 -25.18 -25.32
N ASP A 690 -14.51 -24.87 -25.02
CA ASP A 690 -15.42 -24.22 -25.94
C ASP A 690 -15.31 -22.70 -25.82
N LEU A 691 -14.53 -22.09 -26.70
CA LEU A 691 -14.28 -20.65 -26.70
C LEU A 691 -15.54 -19.80 -27.00
N ALA A 692 -16.58 -20.39 -27.59
CA ALA A 692 -17.80 -19.67 -27.94
C ALA A 692 -18.81 -19.58 -26.79
N GLN A 693 -18.71 -20.47 -25.81
CA GLN A 693 -19.62 -20.54 -24.66
C GLN A 693 -19.01 -20.02 -23.35
N THR A 694 -17.89 -19.32 -23.39
CA THR A 694 -17.25 -18.77 -22.20
C THR A 694 -17.77 -17.38 -21.87
N GLU A 695 -17.65 -16.95 -20.62
CA GLU A 695 -17.84 -15.57 -20.18
C GLU A 695 -16.93 -14.58 -20.92
N TYR A 696 -15.79 -15.05 -21.43
CA TYR A 696 -14.78 -14.28 -22.15
C TYR A 696 -14.96 -14.26 -23.67
N ARG A 697 -16.14 -14.68 -24.17
CA ARG A 697 -16.48 -14.77 -25.60
C ARG A 697 -16.28 -13.48 -26.37
N GLU A 698 -16.42 -12.31 -25.75
CA GLU A 698 -16.22 -11.01 -26.40
C GLU A 698 -14.79 -10.83 -26.91
N TYR A 699 -13.79 -11.22 -26.13
CA TYR A 699 -12.39 -11.20 -26.56
C TYR A 699 -12.15 -12.14 -27.73
N TYR A 700 -12.88 -13.25 -27.79
CA TYR A 700 -12.83 -14.19 -28.90
C TYR A 700 -13.52 -13.62 -30.16
N TRP A 701 -14.62 -12.85 -30.01
CA TRP A 701 -15.27 -12.18 -31.15
C TRP A 701 -14.32 -11.16 -31.79
N TRP A 702 -13.54 -10.43 -31.00
CA TRP A 702 -12.52 -9.53 -31.48
C TRP A 702 -11.48 -10.25 -32.36
N LEU A 703 -10.97 -11.40 -31.91
CA LEU A 703 -10.03 -12.23 -32.68
C LEU A 703 -10.64 -12.74 -33.99
N SER A 704 -11.86 -13.25 -33.91
CA SER A 704 -12.55 -13.81 -35.10
C SER A 704 -12.65 -12.83 -36.25
N ARG A 705 -12.83 -11.53 -35.95
CA ARG A 705 -12.85 -10.47 -36.98
C ARG A 705 -11.55 -10.37 -37.78
N ILE A 706 -10.42 -10.65 -37.14
CA ILE A 706 -9.08 -10.55 -37.76
C ILE A 706 -8.68 -11.86 -38.40
N LEU A 707 -9.13 -12.98 -37.84
CA LEU A 707 -8.67 -14.32 -38.22
C LEU A 707 -9.58 -15.03 -39.23
N ASP A 708 -10.88 -14.75 -39.23
CA ASP A 708 -11.84 -15.42 -40.07
C ASP A 708 -11.84 -14.81 -41.49
N ASP A 709 -11.61 -15.63 -42.49
CA ASP A 709 -11.74 -15.22 -43.89
C ASP A 709 -13.22 -14.97 -44.29
N ASN A 710 -14.17 -15.55 -43.56
CA ASN A 710 -15.60 -15.43 -43.83
C ASN A 710 -16.32 -14.78 -42.60
N LEU A 711 -16.69 -13.51 -42.77
CA LEU A 711 -17.41 -12.71 -41.78
C LEU A 711 -18.80 -13.26 -41.42
N GLU A 712 -19.44 -14.09 -42.27
CA GLU A 712 -20.67 -14.77 -41.90
C GLU A 712 -20.44 -15.85 -40.83
N THR A 713 -19.27 -16.49 -40.85
CA THR A 713 -18.87 -17.42 -39.81
C THR A 713 -18.65 -16.69 -38.49
N THR A 714 -17.95 -15.56 -38.51
CA THR A 714 -17.79 -14.67 -37.34
C THR A 714 -19.14 -14.26 -36.78
N LEU A 715 -20.07 -13.83 -37.65
CA LEU A 715 -21.41 -13.40 -37.23
C LEU A 715 -22.21 -14.49 -36.52
N LYS A 716 -22.06 -15.77 -36.91
CA LYS A 716 -22.70 -16.91 -36.23
C LYS A 716 -22.14 -17.17 -34.82
N ARG A 717 -20.89 -16.83 -34.57
CA ARG A 717 -20.24 -16.96 -33.27
C ARG A 717 -20.68 -15.88 -32.29
N ILE A 718 -21.13 -14.70 -32.79
CA ILE A 718 -21.61 -13.60 -31.95
C ILE A 718 -23.04 -13.90 -31.50
N THR A 719 -23.18 -14.49 -30.31
CA THR A 719 -24.47 -14.88 -29.72
C THR A 719 -24.85 -13.94 -28.60
N PRO A 720 -26.13 -13.74 -28.32
CA PRO A 720 -26.58 -12.95 -27.17
C PRO A 720 -25.99 -13.45 -25.86
N GLY A 721 -25.66 -12.53 -24.95
CA GLY A 721 -25.14 -12.80 -23.61
C GLY A 721 -25.68 -11.80 -22.61
N GLU A 722 -25.11 -11.75 -21.44
CA GLU A 722 -25.50 -10.80 -20.41
C GLU A 722 -25.22 -9.35 -20.83
N ASP A 723 -24.09 -9.07 -21.50
CA ASP A 723 -23.80 -7.74 -22.07
C ASP A 723 -24.43 -7.59 -23.47
N SER A 724 -25.66 -7.11 -23.48
CA SER A 724 -26.39 -6.83 -24.73
C SER A 724 -25.74 -5.71 -25.54
N VAL A 725 -25.08 -4.74 -24.91
CA VAL A 725 -24.43 -3.62 -25.60
C VAL A 725 -23.25 -4.11 -26.45
N SER A 726 -22.35 -4.88 -25.85
CA SER A 726 -21.24 -5.50 -26.58
C SER A 726 -21.72 -6.38 -27.73
N TYR A 727 -22.77 -7.18 -27.50
CA TYR A 727 -23.39 -7.98 -28.55
C TYR A 727 -23.83 -7.13 -29.75
N TYR A 728 -24.57 -6.04 -29.51
CA TYR A 728 -25.06 -5.17 -30.56
C TYR A 728 -23.92 -4.45 -31.31
N LEU A 729 -22.95 -3.91 -30.57
CA LEU A 729 -21.84 -3.19 -31.18
C LEU A 729 -20.92 -4.10 -32.01
N HIS A 730 -20.66 -5.32 -31.55
CA HIS A 730 -19.89 -6.29 -32.35
C HIS A 730 -20.60 -6.68 -33.62
N ARG A 731 -21.91 -6.95 -33.58
CA ARG A 731 -22.69 -7.24 -34.79
C ARG A 731 -22.72 -6.05 -35.73
N ALA A 732 -22.93 -4.83 -35.24
CA ALA A 732 -22.90 -3.62 -36.05
C ALA A 732 -21.55 -3.48 -36.78
N ARG A 733 -20.43 -3.71 -36.07
CA ARG A 733 -19.09 -3.66 -36.66
C ARG A 733 -18.87 -4.71 -37.74
N ILE A 734 -19.31 -5.95 -37.54
CA ILE A 734 -19.20 -7.01 -38.57
C ILE A 734 -20.07 -6.70 -39.82
N TYR A 735 -21.32 -6.26 -39.64
CA TYR A 735 -22.17 -5.86 -40.74
C TYR A 735 -21.60 -4.69 -41.54
N ARG A 736 -20.88 -3.76 -40.88
CA ARG A 736 -20.15 -2.68 -41.54
C ARG A 736 -19.05 -3.22 -42.45
N PHE A 737 -18.21 -4.17 -41.96
CA PHE A 737 -17.20 -4.82 -42.81
C PHE A 737 -17.80 -5.62 -43.96
N MET A 738 -19.00 -6.17 -43.76
CA MET A 738 -19.76 -6.83 -44.83
C MET A 738 -20.43 -5.85 -45.82
N GLN A 739 -20.25 -4.53 -45.63
CA GLN A 739 -20.91 -3.48 -46.43
C GLN A 739 -22.45 -3.57 -46.41
N LYS A 740 -23.05 -3.94 -45.30
CA LYS A 740 -24.50 -4.03 -45.05
C LYS A 740 -24.99 -2.86 -44.19
N PRO A 741 -25.11 -1.61 -44.71
CA PRO A 741 -25.36 -0.42 -43.93
C PRO A 741 -26.69 -0.45 -43.16
N GLU A 742 -27.72 -1.08 -43.72
CA GLU A 742 -29.04 -1.16 -43.04
C GLU A 742 -28.94 -1.98 -41.75
N MET A 743 -28.20 -3.12 -41.79
CA MET A 743 -28.01 -3.96 -40.62
C MET A 743 -27.09 -3.29 -39.60
N THR A 744 -26.07 -2.56 -40.05
CA THR A 744 -25.21 -1.75 -39.20
C THR A 744 -26.05 -0.76 -38.38
N LYS A 745 -26.96 -0.02 -39.04
CA LYS A 745 -27.86 0.93 -38.39
C LYS A 745 -28.77 0.25 -37.36
N VAL A 746 -29.38 -0.88 -37.68
CA VAL A 746 -30.30 -1.62 -36.81
C VAL A 746 -29.60 -1.98 -35.48
N TYR A 747 -28.40 -2.58 -35.57
CA TYR A 747 -27.67 -2.99 -34.37
C TYR A 747 -27.07 -1.80 -33.62
N SER A 748 -26.62 -0.77 -34.33
CA SER A 748 -26.15 0.46 -33.68
C SER A 748 -27.29 1.20 -32.95
N ASP A 749 -28.50 1.21 -33.48
CA ASP A 749 -29.68 1.82 -32.85
C ASP A 749 -30.11 1.02 -31.60
N SER A 750 -29.99 -0.31 -31.64
CA SER A 750 -30.24 -1.17 -30.47
C SER A 750 -29.25 -0.88 -29.33
N ALA A 751 -27.96 -0.69 -29.62
CA ALA A 751 -26.93 -0.30 -28.64
C ALA A 751 -27.22 1.11 -28.10
N ARG A 752 -27.53 2.08 -28.99
CA ARG A 752 -27.85 3.45 -28.62
C ARG A 752 -29.00 3.52 -27.60
N ALA A 753 -30.07 2.77 -27.86
CA ALA A 753 -31.28 2.77 -27.02
C ALA A 753 -31.01 2.35 -25.56
N ILE A 754 -29.99 1.51 -25.36
CA ILE A 754 -29.53 1.12 -24.01
C ILE A 754 -28.58 2.15 -23.43
N LEU A 755 -27.67 2.69 -24.26
CA LEU A 755 -26.57 3.52 -23.80
C LEU A 755 -26.96 4.95 -23.46
N GLU A 756 -27.89 5.57 -24.20
CA GLU A 756 -28.36 6.94 -23.91
C GLU A 756 -28.89 7.10 -22.46
N PRO A 757 -29.77 6.22 -21.94
CA PRO A 757 -30.18 6.29 -20.53
C PRO A 757 -29.01 6.04 -19.56
N LEU A 758 -28.06 5.18 -19.89
CA LEU A 758 -26.91 4.87 -19.03
C LEU A 758 -25.97 6.08 -18.93
N VAL A 759 -25.69 6.77 -20.03
CA VAL A 759 -24.87 8.00 -20.02
C VAL A 759 -25.54 9.09 -19.20
N ILE A 760 -26.88 9.22 -19.26
CA ILE A 760 -27.61 10.20 -18.44
C ILE A 760 -27.55 9.85 -16.95
N SER A 761 -27.69 8.57 -16.59
CA SER A 761 -27.69 8.14 -15.20
C SER A 761 -26.28 8.07 -14.60
N GLN A 762 -25.25 7.84 -15.42
CA GLN A 762 -23.86 7.68 -15.02
C GLN A 762 -22.92 8.48 -15.94
N PRO A 763 -22.98 9.84 -15.91
CA PRO A 763 -22.26 10.69 -16.84
C PRO A 763 -20.74 10.75 -16.61
N ALA A 764 -20.25 10.15 -15.54
CA ALA A 764 -18.83 10.04 -15.24
C ALA A 764 -18.22 8.68 -15.65
N GLU A 765 -19.01 7.75 -16.22
CA GLU A 765 -18.54 6.43 -16.63
C GLU A 765 -18.02 6.47 -18.09
N PRO A 766 -16.68 6.46 -18.31
CA PRO A 766 -16.10 6.64 -19.64
C PRO A 766 -16.50 5.54 -20.64
N ARG A 767 -16.74 4.31 -20.15
CA ARG A 767 -17.14 3.17 -20.98
C ARG A 767 -18.43 3.45 -21.77
N PHE A 768 -19.44 4.03 -21.10
CA PHE A 768 -20.72 4.29 -21.75
C PHE A 768 -20.59 5.38 -22.82
N HIS A 769 -19.82 6.43 -22.56
CA HIS A 769 -19.51 7.45 -23.56
C HIS A 769 -18.79 6.86 -24.77
N SER A 770 -17.76 6.03 -24.56
CA SER A 770 -17.00 5.39 -25.61
C SER A 770 -17.87 4.47 -26.48
N GLN A 771 -18.72 3.66 -25.85
CA GLN A 771 -19.65 2.77 -26.55
C GLN A 771 -20.76 3.52 -27.27
N LEU A 772 -21.29 4.61 -26.69
CA LEU A 772 -22.31 5.47 -27.31
C LEU A 772 -21.74 6.18 -28.55
N GLY A 773 -20.49 6.64 -28.49
CA GLY A 773 -19.78 7.21 -29.62
C GLY A 773 -19.70 6.23 -30.80
N LEU A 774 -19.38 4.95 -30.54
CA LEU A 774 -19.39 3.91 -31.59
C LEU A 774 -20.79 3.65 -32.15
N ALA A 775 -21.83 3.65 -31.31
CA ALA A 775 -23.20 3.49 -31.73
C ALA A 775 -23.64 4.65 -32.65
N TYR A 776 -23.37 5.90 -32.27
CA TYR A 776 -23.65 7.09 -33.09
C TYR A 776 -22.89 7.07 -34.43
N ALA A 777 -21.61 6.68 -34.41
CA ALA A 777 -20.83 6.53 -35.65
C ALA A 777 -21.46 5.50 -36.62
N GLY A 778 -21.92 4.35 -36.09
CA GLY A 778 -22.64 3.34 -36.88
C GLY A 778 -23.99 3.81 -37.42
N LEU A 779 -24.60 4.84 -36.85
CA LEU A 779 -25.81 5.52 -37.30
C LEU A 779 -25.52 6.67 -38.28
N GLY A 780 -24.27 7.03 -38.52
CA GLY A 780 -23.88 8.19 -39.33
C GLY A 780 -24.00 9.54 -38.59
N ARG A 781 -24.14 9.52 -37.25
CA ARG A 781 -24.22 10.75 -36.40
C ARG A 781 -22.82 11.15 -35.94
N TYR A 782 -21.94 11.52 -36.91
CA TYR A 782 -20.49 11.66 -36.63
C TYR A 782 -20.12 12.75 -35.63
N GLU A 783 -20.80 13.89 -35.65
CA GLU A 783 -20.53 14.99 -34.68
C GLU A 783 -20.76 14.49 -33.24
N GLY A 784 -21.95 13.93 -32.95
CA GLY A 784 -22.23 13.38 -31.62
C GLY A 784 -21.33 12.19 -31.28
N ALA A 785 -20.91 11.38 -32.26
CA ALA A 785 -20.00 10.27 -32.03
C ALA A 785 -18.61 10.76 -31.57
N VAL A 786 -18.07 11.80 -32.20
CA VAL A 786 -16.79 12.42 -31.84
C VAL A 786 -16.87 13.07 -30.47
N ASP A 787 -17.97 13.74 -30.15
CA ASP A 787 -18.16 14.38 -28.83
C ASP A 787 -18.17 13.34 -27.72
N GLU A 788 -18.91 12.25 -27.87
CA GLU A 788 -18.96 11.16 -26.90
C GLU A 788 -17.62 10.44 -26.78
N GLY A 789 -16.93 10.18 -27.89
CA GLY A 789 -15.60 9.58 -27.87
C GLY A 789 -14.56 10.47 -27.19
N ARG A 790 -14.57 11.79 -27.43
CA ARG A 790 -13.71 12.77 -26.73
C ARG A 790 -14.02 12.84 -25.24
N GLN A 791 -15.30 12.81 -24.88
CA GLN A 791 -15.72 12.81 -23.48
C GLN A 791 -15.20 11.58 -22.75
N ALA A 792 -15.27 10.40 -23.36
CA ALA A 792 -14.69 9.19 -22.80
C ALA A 792 -13.20 9.34 -22.50
N VAL A 793 -12.41 9.88 -23.46
CA VAL A 793 -10.98 10.11 -23.29
C VAL A 793 -10.68 11.22 -22.26
N ALA A 794 -11.50 12.28 -22.19
CA ALA A 794 -11.35 13.35 -21.21
C ALA A 794 -11.61 12.87 -19.76
N LEU A 795 -12.55 11.95 -19.58
CA LEU A 795 -12.84 11.33 -18.28
C LEU A 795 -11.68 10.42 -17.81
N LEU A 796 -10.92 9.83 -18.74
CA LEU A 796 -9.71 9.08 -18.41
C LEU A 796 -8.68 9.88 -17.63
N GLN A 797 -8.42 11.11 -18.08
CA GLN A 797 -7.40 11.97 -17.46
C GLN A 797 -7.75 12.32 -16.01
N LYS A 798 -9.03 12.19 -15.63
CA LYS A 798 -9.54 12.45 -14.27
C LYS A 798 -9.59 11.20 -13.40
N SER A 799 -9.69 10.01 -13.99
CA SER A 799 -9.98 8.77 -13.28
C SER A 799 -8.75 7.95 -12.85
N GLU A 800 -7.53 8.36 -13.25
CA GLU A 800 -6.29 7.59 -13.05
C GLU A 800 -6.36 6.12 -13.55
N GLU A 801 -7.23 5.82 -14.52
CA GLU A 801 -7.45 4.48 -15.07
C GLU A 801 -6.60 4.23 -16.32
N ALA A 802 -5.36 3.80 -16.13
CA ALA A 802 -4.44 3.54 -17.24
C ALA A 802 -4.71 2.20 -17.96
N THR A 803 -5.30 1.23 -17.28
CA THR A 803 -5.45 -0.15 -17.81
C THR A 803 -6.41 -0.21 -18.99
N ASN A 804 -7.57 0.47 -18.86
CA ASN A 804 -8.62 0.48 -19.89
C ASN A 804 -8.48 1.64 -20.87
N ALA A 805 -7.58 2.57 -20.62
CA ALA A 805 -7.35 3.74 -21.46
C ALA A 805 -7.18 3.39 -22.95
N GLN A 806 -6.43 2.32 -23.23
CA GLN A 806 -6.16 1.86 -24.58
C GLN A 806 -7.43 1.54 -25.39
N PHE A 807 -8.46 0.99 -24.76
CA PHE A 807 -9.70 0.62 -25.47
C PHE A 807 -10.51 1.85 -25.86
N TRP A 808 -10.59 2.86 -25.01
CA TRP A 808 -11.35 4.08 -25.28
C TRP A 808 -10.63 4.97 -26.27
N VAL A 809 -9.30 5.04 -26.21
CA VAL A 809 -8.48 5.73 -27.20
C VAL A 809 -8.58 5.03 -28.57
N ALA A 810 -8.56 3.69 -28.61
CA ALA A 810 -8.75 2.93 -29.85
C ALA A 810 -10.15 3.15 -30.43
N ASN A 811 -11.20 3.15 -29.60
CA ASN A 811 -12.56 3.44 -30.05
C ASN A 811 -12.71 4.88 -30.60
N LEU A 812 -12.06 5.88 -29.97
CA LEU A 812 -12.05 7.23 -30.50
C LEU A 812 -11.35 7.31 -31.86
N ALA A 813 -10.23 6.59 -32.03
CA ALA A 813 -9.57 6.50 -33.34
C ALA A 813 -10.48 5.85 -34.39
N GLU A 814 -11.24 4.78 -34.04
CA GLU A 814 -12.25 4.19 -34.92
C GLU A 814 -13.38 5.17 -35.26
N ILE A 815 -13.86 5.96 -34.31
CA ILE A 815 -14.89 6.98 -34.53
C ILE A 815 -14.40 8.04 -35.54
N TYR A 816 -13.16 8.53 -35.42
CA TYR A 816 -12.59 9.45 -36.39
C TYR A 816 -12.45 8.84 -37.78
N MET A 817 -12.04 7.56 -37.85
CA MET A 817 -12.00 6.82 -39.08
C MET A 817 -13.36 6.79 -39.80
N LEU A 818 -14.43 6.54 -39.03
CA LEU A 818 -15.79 6.47 -39.54
C LEU A 818 -16.34 7.84 -39.94
N ALA A 819 -15.79 8.91 -39.37
CA ALA A 819 -16.12 10.29 -39.71
C ALA A 819 -15.26 10.84 -40.87
N ASP A 820 -14.44 10.01 -41.52
CA ASP A 820 -13.47 10.37 -42.58
C ASP A 820 -12.40 11.41 -42.10
N ASP A 821 -12.23 11.56 -40.79
CA ASP A 821 -11.19 12.43 -40.17
C ASP A 821 -9.91 11.62 -39.91
N TYR A 822 -9.18 11.33 -40.99
CA TYR A 822 -7.99 10.46 -40.92
C TYR A 822 -6.82 11.11 -40.17
N ASP A 823 -6.68 12.44 -40.21
CA ASP A 823 -5.62 13.13 -39.46
C ASP A 823 -5.82 12.99 -37.95
N SER A 824 -7.06 13.19 -37.45
CA SER A 824 -7.41 12.99 -36.04
C SER A 824 -7.30 11.52 -35.64
N ALA A 825 -7.68 10.58 -36.52
CA ALA A 825 -7.50 9.16 -36.27
C ALA A 825 -6.03 8.79 -36.08
N VAL A 826 -5.13 9.26 -36.95
CA VAL A 826 -3.68 9.03 -36.86
C VAL A 826 -3.10 9.67 -35.60
N GLY A 827 -3.49 10.90 -35.24
CA GLY A 827 -3.08 11.55 -33.99
C GLY A 827 -3.52 10.73 -32.76
N THR A 828 -4.71 10.17 -32.79
CA THR A 828 -5.24 9.32 -31.70
C THR A 828 -4.52 7.97 -31.65
N ILE A 829 -4.15 7.36 -32.78
CA ILE A 829 -3.32 6.15 -32.81
C ILE A 829 -1.93 6.43 -32.28
N GLN A 830 -1.34 7.59 -32.57
CA GLN A 830 -0.06 7.99 -31.97
C GLN A 830 -0.16 8.03 -30.44
N MET A 831 -1.23 8.60 -29.90
CA MET A 831 -1.51 8.60 -28.46
C MET A 831 -1.65 7.15 -27.93
N LEU A 832 -2.38 6.28 -28.64
CA LEU A 832 -2.57 4.87 -28.28
C LEU A 832 -1.24 4.13 -28.15
N LEU A 833 -0.26 4.42 -29.01
CA LEU A 833 1.06 3.80 -28.96
C LEU A 833 1.94 4.32 -27.82
N GLN A 834 1.62 5.49 -27.23
CA GLN A 834 2.37 6.11 -26.15
C GLN A 834 1.88 5.70 -24.76
N ILE A 835 0.60 5.38 -24.60
CA ILE A 835 0.03 4.94 -23.32
C ILE A 835 0.32 3.45 -23.06
N PRO A 836 0.24 2.98 -21.79
CA PRO A 836 0.26 1.55 -21.50
C PRO A 836 -0.83 0.82 -22.30
N GLY A 837 -0.45 -0.24 -23.01
CA GLY A 837 -1.42 -0.95 -23.87
C GLY A 837 -0.76 -1.98 -24.76
N PHE A 838 -1.59 -2.82 -25.38
CA PHE A 838 -1.13 -3.94 -26.21
C PHE A 838 -0.86 -3.55 -27.68
N ALA A 839 -1.43 -2.45 -28.17
CA ALA A 839 -1.32 -2.09 -29.58
C ALA A 839 0.15 -1.90 -30.01
N SER A 840 0.48 -2.42 -31.18
CA SER A 840 1.80 -2.34 -31.80
C SER A 840 1.69 -1.96 -33.28
N PRO A 841 2.76 -1.46 -33.91
CA PRO A 841 2.79 -1.28 -35.37
C PRO A 841 2.41 -2.53 -36.16
N GLN A 842 2.89 -3.72 -35.74
CA GLN A 842 2.60 -4.99 -36.37
C GLN A 842 1.09 -5.31 -36.35
N TYR A 843 0.43 -5.08 -35.24
CA TYR A 843 -1.00 -5.27 -35.08
C TYR A 843 -1.80 -4.28 -35.95
N LEU A 844 -1.41 -3.01 -35.98
CA LEU A 844 -2.10 -1.97 -36.77
C LEU A 844 -2.09 -2.27 -38.28
N MET A 845 -1.06 -3.00 -38.74
CA MET A 845 -0.95 -3.39 -40.15
C MET A 845 -1.86 -4.57 -40.56
N ILE A 846 -2.27 -5.39 -39.60
CA ILE A 846 -3.04 -6.61 -39.90
C ILE A 846 -4.53 -6.50 -39.54
N ASP A 847 -4.92 -5.58 -38.71
CA ASP A 847 -6.31 -5.36 -38.34
C ASP A 847 -7.03 -4.60 -39.47
N PRO A 848 -8.07 -5.21 -40.13
CA PRO A 848 -8.79 -4.59 -41.22
C PRO A 848 -9.39 -3.22 -40.87
N LEU A 849 -9.54 -2.91 -39.60
CA LEU A 849 -10.04 -1.61 -39.14
C LEU A 849 -9.18 -0.45 -39.62
N TRP A 850 -7.86 -0.63 -39.68
CA TRP A 850 -6.90 0.42 -39.98
C TRP A 850 -6.45 0.44 -41.44
N GLU A 851 -6.97 -0.47 -42.30
CA GLU A 851 -6.61 -0.56 -43.72
C GLU A 851 -6.74 0.78 -44.44
N PRO A 852 -7.79 1.61 -44.25
CA PRO A 852 -7.91 2.90 -44.93
C PRO A 852 -6.78 3.90 -44.59
N LEU A 853 -6.06 3.69 -43.48
CA LEU A 853 -4.94 4.55 -43.08
C LEU A 853 -3.60 4.10 -43.63
N HIS A 854 -3.48 2.91 -44.20
CA HIS A 854 -2.19 2.36 -44.64
C HIS A 854 -1.46 3.27 -45.64
N ASP A 855 -2.18 4.04 -46.46
CA ASP A 855 -1.58 5.01 -47.37
C ASP A 855 -1.40 6.41 -46.80
N HIS A 856 -1.91 6.67 -45.60
CA HIS A 856 -1.80 7.99 -44.95
C HIS A 856 -0.35 8.29 -44.55
N PRO A 857 0.23 9.46 -44.92
CA PRO A 857 1.64 9.78 -44.64
C PRO A 857 1.98 9.79 -43.12
N GLY A 858 1.05 10.24 -42.29
CA GLY A 858 1.19 10.24 -40.85
C GLY A 858 1.21 8.84 -40.24
N PHE A 859 0.36 7.95 -40.75
CA PHE A 859 0.29 6.55 -40.32
C PHE A 859 1.56 5.77 -40.69
N LYS A 860 2.08 5.95 -41.94
CA LYS A 860 3.36 5.36 -42.38
C LYS A 860 4.56 5.74 -41.52
N LYS A 861 4.50 6.83 -40.78
CA LYS A 861 5.55 7.24 -39.82
C LYS A 861 5.42 6.57 -38.46
N LEU A 862 4.26 6.03 -38.13
CA LEU A 862 4.00 5.36 -36.84
C LEU A 862 4.33 3.88 -36.89
N ILE A 863 4.27 3.28 -38.10
CA ILE A 863 4.63 1.90 -38.38
C ILE A 863 6.05 1.83 -38.92
#